data_d43b94cafb86b4292d0d7dc218cb970c
#
_entry.id   d43b94cafb86b4292d0d7dc218cb970c
#
_cell.length_a   1.000
_cell.length_b   1.000
_cell.length_c   1.000
_cell.angle_alpha   90.00
_cell.angle_beta   90.00
_cell.angle_gamma   90.00
#
_symmetry.space_group_name_H-M   'P 1'
#
loop_
_entity.id
_entity.type
_entity.pdbx_description
1 polymer ?
#
loop_
_entity_poly.entity_id
_entity_poly.type
_entity_poly.pdbx_seq_one_letter_code
_entity_poly.pdbx_strand_id
1 'polypeptide(L)'
;MKRIAIPFYFLISSLSIQNLQAQNLTEFNKAPLKQQVYVQLPIGSIKAKGWLLKQLEQQRDGATGMAEELYPEKDNLGKNTDWLGGDGNGWERVPYYVKGLVALAYTLDDAGLKAKAQKYIDWTLNNQQPNGLFGPPKMKDWWPRMPMMYALQSYYEATNDKRVIPFLSKYFKYELANLDADPLKEWGKSRAGDNMEIAIWLYNKTGDQDLLKLVEKLKQQAYPWIDIYTNNGFYFYGDDFQPKHMVNVAQALKFPVVYAQLNDLPANRDALLKGIQHIMHDHGQPEGLGSGTEFLAGTSSIEGVETCTVVEWMQSLETAAKVIHQAEIGDQLEKVAFNALPAQFSRDFKNHSYYTLPNQVQSVHGEHGFNQDYGSGIVSSPYSGYGCCRYNMHMGWPYFVKSSVVATPDQGLAVITYGPMEIETLVAGNKKVKITEETNYPFEEQIKLKVGLAAPATFPLILRIPTWSVKPGIKLNGKVLTDVKAGEMFSINREWKNDDQLELNFPMEVATQTQVNNSVSVSRGPIVYALEIKAENKITKTHSVAGFTDYEIRPASAWNYGLSLGKGNLNSVIKVVKSAMTENPFIAVQSPVKLKVQGKKIPSWGLGYNKIAAFDVPFSPVASNEKEEEITLVPYGSENIRLSCFPVIGQPKKVNKSLVENFDKGMAADWVFYGGGWFWKDGEVNSASNAGSGGFGINGSKYVANGTDFKDFTYQADVKINTAGDAGLMFRVSNPAIGPDAYQGYYVGLNQVDGTVQIGKASNQKWMVLSAAKFPVEMNKMYSLKVVARGDKFDIFIDGSAKPVLSVTDGQYQSGSIGLRAYKALASFDSVKINAF
;
A
#
# COMPACT_ATOMS: atom_id res chain seq x y z
N MET A 1 -73.41 21.28 -42.70
CA MET A 1 -71.97 21.13 -42.74
C MET A 1 -71.40 21.86 -41.54
N LYS A 2 -71.12 21.18 -40.44
CA LYS A 2 -70.54 21.77 -39.25
C LYS A 2 -69.00 21.44 -39.30
N ARG A 3 -68.20 22.48 -39.30
CA ARG A 3 -66.76 22.34 -39.16
C ARG A 3 -66.38 22.18 -37.70
N ILE A 4 -65.76 21.10 -37.41
CA ILE A 4 -65.17 20.79 -36.08
C ILE A 4 -63.73 21.36 -36.11
N ALA A 5 -63.45 22.34 -35.23
CA ALA A 5 -62.09 22.83 -34.98
C ALA A 5 -61.49 22.03 -33.83
N ILE A 6 -60.35 21.38 -34.09
CA ILE A 6 -59.55 20.70 -33.08
C ILE A 6 -58.49 21.69 -32.58
N PRO A 7 -58.41 21.97 -31.27
CA PRO A 7 -57.33 22.77 -30.72
C PRO A 7 -56.04 21.94 -30.57
N PHE A 8 -54.95 22.40 -31.23
CA PHE A 8 -53.61 21.89 -31.03
C PHE A 8 -53.10 22.44 -29.69
N TYR A 9 -52.95 21.58 -28.69
CA TYR A 9 -52.20 21.90 -27.48
C TYR A 9 -50.71 21.73 -27.75
N PHE A 10 -49.99 22.86 -27.82
CA PHE A 10 -48.55 22.84 -27.75
C PHE A 10 -48.12 22.52 -26.32
N LEU A 11 -47.67 21.32 -26.07
CA LEU A 11 -46.91 21.01 -24.85
C LEU A 11 -45.53 21.67 -24.97
N ILE A 12 -45.38 22.82 -24.36
CA ILE A 12 -44.04 23.40 -24.11
C ILE A 12 -43.46 22.59 -22.94
N SER A 13 -42.61 21.56 -23.26
CA SER A 13 -41.75 20.98 -22.29
C SER A 13 -40.75 22.04 -21.85
N SER A 14 -40.99 22.65 -20.70
CA SER A 14 -39.98 23.43 -19.99
C SER A 14 -38.86 22.47 -19.57
N LEU A 15 -37.81 22.37 -20.43
CA LEU A 15 -36.52 21.96 -19.98
C LEU A 15 -36.08 22.96 -18.91
N SER A 16 -36.29 22.62 -17.66
CA SER A 16 -35.63 23.29 -16.54
C SER A 16 -34.13 23.03 -16.71
N ILE A 17 -33.46 23.94 -17.39
CA ILE A 17 -32.02 24.12 -17.24
C ILE A 17 -31.83 24.50 -15.77
N GLN A 18 -31.55 23.50 -14.94
CA GLN A 18 -30.99 23.74 -13.64
C GLN A 18 -29.66 24.41 -13.92
N ASN A 19 -29.64 25.73 -13.82
CA ASN A 19 -28.43 26.49 -13.65
C ASN A 19 -27.76 25.90 -12.38
N LEU A 20 -26.81 24.99 -12.56
CA LEU A 20 -25.80 24.72 -11.59
C LEU A 20 -25.08 26.05 -11.39
N GLN A 21 -25.56 26.88 -10.46
CA GLN A 21 -24.73 27.85 -9.83
C GLN A 21 -23.60 27.07 -9.20
N ALA A 22 -22.45 27.04 -9.86
CA ALA A 22 -21.21 26.60 -9.26
C ALA A 22 -20.95 27.56 -8.09
N GLN A 23 -21.57 27.27 -6.95
CA GLN A 23 -21.22 27.94 -5.70
C GLN A 23 -19.75 27.60 -5.46
N ASN A 24 -19.02 28.57 -4.95
CA ASN A 24 -17.63 28.43 -4.57
C ASN A 24 -17.57 27.43 -3.38
N LEU A 25 -17.61 26.13 -3.66
CA LEU A 25 -17.57 25.05 -2.66
C LEU A 25 -16.15 24.80 -2.17
N THR A 26 -15.16 25.42 -2.80
CA THR A 26 -13.74 25.40 -2.44
C THR A 26 -13.51 26.37 -1.29
N GLU A 27 -13.42 25.88 -0.08
CA GLU A 27 -13.13 26.68 1.10
C GLU A 27 -11.77 26.28 1.65
N PHE A 28 -10.89 27.26 1.79
CA PHE A 28 -9.61 27.13 2.45
C PHE A 28 -9.77 27.22 3.97
N ASN A 29 -8.76 26.78 4.68
CA ASN A 29 -8.76 26.81 6.13
C ASN A 29 -9.06 28.22 6.69
N LYS A 30 -10.04 28.28 7.58
CA LYS A 30 -10.36 29.48 8.37
C LYS A 30 -9.45 29.56 9.61
N ALA A 31 -9.08 30.77 10.03
CA ALA A 31 -8.34 30.96 11.27
C ALA A 31 -9.06 30.29 12.46
N PRO A 32 -8.35 29.66 13.40
CA PRO A 32 -6.91 29.67 13.61
C PRO A 32 -6.15 28.60 12.82
N LEU A 33 -6.82 27.80 11.97
CA LEU A 33 -6.12 26.78 11.19
C LEU A 33 -5.10 27.42 10.26
N LYS A 34 -3.99 26.72 10.06
CA LYS A 34 -2.98 27.08 9.06
C LYS A 34 -3.57 27.01 7.67
N GLN A 35 -3.24 28.01 6.84
CA GLN A 35 -3.63 28.03 5.43
C GLN A 35 -3.12 26.77 4.72
N GLN A 36 -4.03 26.05 4.10
CA GLN A 36 -3.67 24.91 3.24
C GLN A 36 -2.93 25.39 1.99
N VAL A 37 -2.05 24.55 1.48
CA VAL A 37 -1.37 24.81 0.21
C VAL A 37 -2.36 24.64 -0.95
N TYR A 38 -3.20 23.60 -0.84
CA TYR A 38 -4.20 23.28 -1.85
C TYR A 38 -5.50 22.80 -1.21
N VAL A 39 -6.59 22.88 -1.96
CA VAL A 39 -7.92 22.40 -1.58
C VAL A 39 -8.49 21.53 -2.67
N GLN A 40 -9.17 20.47 -2.28
CA GLN A 40 -9.89 19.55 -3.16
C GLN A 40 -10.92 20.30 -4.00
N LEU A 41 -10.95 20.04 -5.31
CA LEU A 41 -12.06 20.45 -6.16
C LEU A 41 -13.33 19.65 -5.80
N PRO A 42 -14.53 20.22 -5.95
CA PRO A 42 -15.77 19.47 -5.78
C PRO A 42 -15.79 18.23 -6.66
N ILE A 43 -16.27 17.10 -6.12
CA ILE A 43 -16.36 15.85 -6.87
C ILE A 43 -17.20 16.05 -8.14
N GLY A 44 -16.77 15.45 -9.25
CA GLY A 44 -17.37 15.67 -10.57
C GLY A 44 -16.78 16.84 -11.35
N SER A 45 -15.93 17.70 -10.73
CA SER A 45 -15.16 18.73 -11.45
C SER A 45 -14.12 18.12 -12.40
N ILE A 46 -13.63 16.92 -12.10
CA ILE A 46 -12.66 16.19 -12.90
C ILE A 46 -13.36 14.97 -13.51
N LYS A 47 -13.32 14.88 -14.84
CA LYS A 47 -13.91 13.80 -15.64
C LYS A 47 -12.80 13.02 -16.32
N ALA A 48 -12.61 11.78 -15.90
CA ALA A 48 -11.66 10.86 -16.54
C ALA A 48 -12.00 10.64 -18.03
N LYS A 49 -10.98 10.41 -18.84
CA LYS A 49 -11.08 10.08 -20.27
C LYS A 49 -10.21 8.87 -20.59
N GLY A 50 -10.26 8.38 -21.81
CA GLY A 50 -9.41 7.32 -22.33
C GLY A 50 -9.31 6.12 -21.38
N TRP A 51 -8.09 5.64 -21.16
CA TRP A 51 -7.84 4.47 -20.33
C TRP A 51 -8.27 4.65 -18.86
N LEU A 52 -8.20 5.87 -18.34
CA LEU A 52 -8.57 6.17 -16.94
C LEU A 52 -10.10 6.09 -16.75
N LEU A 53 -10.88 6.58 -17.73
CA LEU A 53 -12.32 6.40 -17.75
C LEU A 53 -12.67 4.90 -17.79
N LYS A 54 -11.93 4.13 -18.58
CA LYS A 54 -12.15 2.68 -18.69
C LYS A 54 -12.01 1.96 -17.34
N GLN A 55 -11.04 2.36 -16.49
CA GLN A 55 -10.91 1.78 -15.14
C GLN A 55 -12.16 2.05 -14.28
N LEU A 56 -12.70 3.27 -14.35
CA LEU A 56 -13.93 3.63 -13.62
C LEU A 56 -15.16 2.88 -14.15
N GLU A 57 -15.27 2.72 -15.47
CA GLU A 57 -16.36 1.96 -16.10
C GLU A 57 -16.31 0.48 -15.73
N GLN A 58 -15.12 -0.13 -15.75
CA GLN A 58 -14.94 -1.52 -15.31
C GLN A 58 -15.31 -1.68 -13.83
N GLN A 59 -14.99 -0.70 -12.99
CA GLN A 59 -15.39 -0.68 -11.59
C GLN A 59 -16.92 -0.59 -11.45
N ARG A 60 -17.59 0.28 -12.25
CA ARG A 60 -19.07 0.37 -12.31
C ARG A 60 -19.71 -0.96 -12.72
N ASP A 61 -19.16 -1.59 -13.76
CA ASP A 61 -19.75 -2.80 -14.36
C ASP A 61 -19.31 -4.08 -13.62
N GLY A 62 -18.28 -3.99 -12.79
CA GLY A 62 -17.72 -5.05 -11.96
C GLY A 62 -18.22 -5.05 -10.52
N ALA A 63 -17.30 -5.34 -9.60
CA ALA A 63 -17.64 -5.58 -8.19
C ALA A 63 -18.29 -4.38 -7.48
N THR A 64 -17.97 -3.12 -7.86
CA THR A 64 -18.59 -1.97 -7.22
C THR A 64 -20.08 -1.85 -7.55
N GLY A 65 -20.41 -1.94 -8.83
CA GLY A 65 -21.82 -1.84 -9.25
C GLY A 65 -22.67 -3.03 -8.82
N MET A 66 -22.04 -4.20 -8.64
CA MET A 66 -22.71 -5.47 -8.32
C MET A 66 -22.52 -5.91 -6.85
N ALA A 67 -22.00 -5.05 -5.98
CA ALA A 67 -21.65 -5.43 -4.61
C ALA A 67 -22.86 -5.90 -3.78
N GLU A 68 -24.02 -5.27 -3.94
CA GLU A 68 -25.23 -5.65 -3.21
C GLU A 68 -25.74 -7.03 -3.60
N GLU A 69 -25.59 -7.38 -4.87
CA GLU A 69 -25.97 -8.69 -5.41
C GLU A 69 -24.92 -9.76 -5.08
N LEU A 70 -23.64 -9.37 -4.96
CA LEU A 70 -22.56 -10.27 -4.60
C LEU A 70 -22.55 -10.62 -3.11
N TYR A 71 -22.85 -9.66 -2.23
CA TYR A 71 -22.66 -9.78 -0.79
C TYR A 71 -23.92 -9.61 0.05
N PRO A 72 -25.10 -10.19 -0.37
CA PRO A 72 -26.38 -9.88 0.26
C PRO A 72 -26.57 -10.52 1.64
N GLU A 73 -25.98 -11.70 1.86
CA GLU A 73 -26.24 -12.53 3.06
C GLU A 73 -25.05 -12.64 3.99
N LYS A 74 -23.87 -12.96 3.44
CA LYS A 74 -22.67 -13.17 4.27
C LYS A 74 -22.15 -11.90 4.93
N ASP A 75 -22.24 -10.78 4.21
CA ASP A 75 -21.56 -9.55 4.59
C ASP A 75 -22.53 -8.40 4.81
N ASN A 76 -23.83 -8.68 4.71
CA ASN A 76 -24.91 -7.77 5.09
C ASN A 76 -24.93 -6.43 4.33
N LEU A 77 -24.64 -6.45 3.01
CA LEU A 77 -24.93 -5.33 2.11
C LEU A 77 -26.36 -5.41 1.59
N GLY A 78 -26.82 -4.31 0.99
CA GLY A 78 -28.17 -4.21 0.42
C GLY A 78 -29.25 -4.12 1.48
N LYS A 79 -30.46 -4.54 1.14
CA LYS A 79 -31.67 -4.30 1.95
C LYS A 79 -31.65 -4.89 3.37
N ASN A 80 -30.84 -5.91 3.62
CA ASN A 80 -30.79 -6.59 4.91
C ASN A 80 -29.78 -5.98 5.88
N THR A 81 -28.95 -5.03 5.43
CA THR A 81 -27.96 -4.40 6.31
C THR A 81 -28.63 -3.55 7.39
N ASP A 82 -28.01 -3.50 8.55
CA ASP A 82 -28.38 -2.60 9.65
C ASP A 82 -28.23 -1.11 9.27
N TRP A 83 -27.38 -0.78 8.28
CA TRP A 83 -27.27 0.56 7.69
C TRP A 83 -28.41 0.93 6.72
N LEU A 84 -29.42 0.07 6.58
CA LEU A 84 -30.69 0.34 5.94
C LEU A 84 -31.88 -0.10 6.83
N GLY A 85 -31.62 -0.30 8.13
CA GLY A 85 -32.62 -0.70 9.11
C GLY A 85 -32.92 -2.19 9.12
N GLY A 86 -32.14 -3.04 8.48
CA GLY A 86 -32.21 -4.49 8.53
C GLY A 86 -31.56 -5.09 9.79
N ASP A 87 -31.57 -6.41 9.88
CA ASP A 87 -31.03 -7.18 11.02
C ASP A 87 -29.54 -7.59 10.83
N GLY A 88 -28.93 -7.26 9.70
CA GLY A 88 -27.56 -7.59 9.38
C GLY A 88 -26.54 -6.87 10.25
N ASN A 89 -25.26 -7.19 10.02
CA ASN A 89 -24.13 -6.53 10.67
C ASN A 89 -23.23 -5.91 9.60
N GLY A 90 -23.59 -4.73 9.14
CA GLY A 90 -22.80 -3.99 8.14
C GLY A 90 -21.52 -3.41 8.69
N TRP A 91 -21.43 -3.18 9.99
CA TRP A 91 -20.28 -2.60 10.71
C TRP A 91 -19.48 -1.59 9.84
N GLU A 92 -18.18 -1.84 9.56
CA GLU A 92 -17.36 -0.99 8.65
C GLU A 92 -17.60 -1.29 7.16
N ARG A 93 -18.20 -2.44 6.83
CA ARG A 93 -18.34 -2.93 5.45
C ARG A 93 -19.18 -1.99 4.60
N VAL A 94 -20.35 -1.62 5.11
CA VAL A 94 -21.25 -0.68 4.42
C VAL A 94 -20.63 0.71 4.30
N PRO A 95 -20.11 1.33 5.36
CA PRO A 95 -19.43 2.62 5.27
C PRO A 95 -18.28 2.65 4.25
N TYR A 96 -17.43 1.65 4.22
CA TYR A 96 -16.37 1.53 3.21
C TYR A 96 -16.95 1.45 1.79
N TYR A 97 -17.91 0.56 1.57
CA TYR A 97 -18.55 0.45 0.27
C TYR A 97 -19.20 1.76 -0.18
N VAL A 98 -19.97 2.40 0.69
CA VAL A 98 -20.68 3.65 0.39
C VAL A 98 -19.72 4.79 0.10
N LYS A 99 -18.58 4.86 0.81
CA LYS A 99 -17.48 5.81 0.54
C LYS A 99 -16.99 5.71 -0.91
N GLY A 100 -16.69 4.50 -1.36
CA GLY A 100 -16.25 4.26 -2.74
C GLY A 100 -17.36 4.42 -3.77
N LEU A 101 -18.59 3.94 -3.45
CA LEU A 101 -19.76 4.03 -4.33
C LEU A 101 -20.15 5.48 -4.62
N VAL A 102 -20.23 6.34 -3.61
CA VAL A 102 -20.53 7.77 -3.78
C VAL A 102 -19.48 8.43 -4.66
N ALA A 103 -18.20 8.16 -4.40
CA ALA A 103 -17.13 8.74 -5.19
C ALA A 103 -17.23 8.32 -6.66
N LEU A 104 -17.42 7.04 -6.95
CA LEU A 104 -17.58 6.53 -8.32
C LEU A 104 -18.81 7.09 -9.02
N ALA A 105 -19.95 7.09 -8.31
CA ALA A 105 -21.24 7.53 -8.85
C ALA A 105 -21.20 8.99 -9.34
N TYR A 106 -20.57 9.87 -8.58
CA TYR A 106 -20.50 11.28 -8.91
C TYR A 106 -19.33 11.63 -9.82
N THR A 107 -18.23 10.87 -9.81
CA THR A 107 -17.15 11.03 -10.79
C THR A 107 -17.58 10.63 -12.19
N LEU A 108 -18.36 9.54 -12.33
CA LEU A 108 -18.93 9.07 -13.60
C LEU A 108 -20.20 9.83 -14.02
N ASP A 109 -20.84 10.54 -13.09
CA ASP A 109 -22.18 11.10 -13.25
C ASP A 109 -23.25 10.03 -13.58
N ASP A 110 -23.09 8.81 -13.02
CA ASP A 110 -23.92 7.64 -13.32
C ASP A 110 -25.20 7.63 -12.48
N ALA A 111 -26.35 7.68 -13.14
CA ALA A 111 -27.66 7.74 -12.48
C ALA A 111 -27.98 6.46 -11.68
N GLY A 112 -27.55 5.28 -12.14
CA GLY A 112 -27.79 4.01 -11.47
C GLY A 112 -27.01 3.88 -10.16
N LEU A 113 -25.71 4.23 -10.21
CA LEU A 113 -24.87 4.24 -9.02
C LEU A 113 -25.32 5.32 -8.01
N LYS A 114 -25.72 6.50 -8.49
CA LYS A 114 -26.30 7.56 -7.64
C LYS A 114 -27.53 7.07 -6.91
N ALA A 115 -28.44 6.38 -7.59
CA ALA A 115 -29.63 5.80 -6.98
C ALA A 115 -29.28 4.72 -5.93
N LYS A 116 -28.25 3.88 -6.20
CA LYS A 116 -27.74 2.91 -5.21
C LYS A 116 -27.16 3.63 -3.98
N ALA A 117 -26.36 4.66 -4.16
CA ALA A 117 -25.77 5.43 -3.06
C ALA A 117 -26.81 6.18 -2.23
N GLN A 118 -27.81 6.77 -2.90
CA GLN A 118 -28.82 7.64 -2.29
C GLN A 118 -29.59 6.97 -1.15
N LYS A 119 -29.91 5.68 -1.26
CA LYS A 119 -30.63 4.96 -0.18
C LYS A 119 -29.83 4.87 1.11
N TYR A 120 -28.51 4.64 1.03
CA TYR A 120 -27.65 4.64 2.22
C TYR A 120 -27.48 6.03 2.81
N ILE A 121 -27.33 7.05 1.96
CA ILE A 121 -27.24 8.44 2.38
C ILE A 121 -28.53 8.89 3.06
N ASP A 122 -29.68 8.64 2.43
CA ASP A 122 -30.99 9.03 2.98
C ASP A 122 -31.28 8.30 4.28
N TRP A 123 -31.01 6.99 4.36
CA TRP A 123 -31.17 6.26 5.60
C TRP A 123 -30.30 6.84 6.72
N THR A 124 -29.04 7.09 6.43
CA THR A 124 -28.09 7.65 7.41
C THR A 124 -28.57 9.01 7.91
N LEU A 125 -28.93 9.93 7.02
CA LEU A 125 -29.36 11.28 7.37
C LEU A 125 -30.70 11.32 8.11
N ASN A 126 -31.62 10.42 7.76
CA ASN A 126 -32.98 10.41 8.35
C ASN A 126 -33.07 9.63 9.67
N ASN A 127 -32.07 8.82 10.03
CA ASN A 127 -32.07 8.00 11.25
C ASN A 127 -31.07 8.48 12.32
N GLN A 128 -30.69 9.77 12.30
CA GLN A 128 -29.89 10.34 13.38
C GLN A 128 -30.71 10.37 14.68
N GLN A 129 -30.16 9.87 15.77
CA GLN A 129 -30.77 9.89 17.08
C GLN A 129 -30.96 11.32 17.63
N PRO A 130 -31.91 11.54 18.54
CA PRO A 130 -32.15 12.87 19.13
C PRO A 130 -30.91 13.49 19.78
N ASN A 131 -30.00 12.69 20.34
CA ASN A 131 -28.72 13.14 20.95
C ASN A 131 -27.63 13.47 19.94
N GLY A 132 -27.82 13.13 18.65
CA GLY A 132 -26.83 13.37 17.59
C GLY A 132 -26.06 12.13 17.12
N LEU A 133 -26.12 11.02 17.84
CA LEU A 133 -25.51 9.77 17.40
C LEU A 133 -26.16 9.29 16.12
N PHE A 134 -25.39 8.67 15.22
CA PHE A 134 -25.91 8.11 13.97
C PHE A 134 -25.33 6.71 13.69
N GLY A 135 -25.91 6.04 12.71
CA GLY A 135 -25.60 4.67 12.33
C GLY A 135 -26.46 3.64 13.05
N PRO A 136 -26.21 2.34 12.83
CA PRO A 136 -27.01 1.27 13.43
C PRO A 136 -27.11 1.37 14.96
N PRO A 137 -28.29 1.18 15.56
CA PRO A 137 -28.48 1.39 17.01
C PRO A 137 -27.61 0.48 17.90
N LYS A 138 -27.27 -0.71 17.40
CA LYS A 138 -26.41 -1.69 18.12
C LYS A 138 -24.92 -1.39 18.00
N MET A 139 -24.51 -0.47 17.12
CA MET A 139 -23.11 -0.15 16.86
C MET A 139 -22.54 0.76 17.94
N LYS A 140 -21.62 0.22 18.75
CA LYS A 140 -20.97 0.96 19.83
C LYS A 140 -19.61 1.54 19.41
N ASP A 141 -18.99 1.00 18.36
CA ASP A 141 -17.68 1.39 17.86
C ASP A 141 -17.73 2.77 17.18
N TRP A 142 -16.77 3.64 17.47
CA TRP A 142 -16.65 4.95 16.81
C TRP A 142 -16.20 4.82 15.35
N TRP A 143 -15.40 3.81 15.06
CA TRP A 143 -14.72 3.65 13.77
C TRP A 143 -15.65 3.63 12.53
N PRO A 144 -16.73 2.85 12.47
CA PRO A 144 -17.54 2.73 11.23
C PRO A 144 -18.19 4.04 10.77
N ARG A 145 -18.32 5.01 11.68
CA ARG A 145 -18.85 6.33 11.35
C ARG A 145 -17.89 7.16 10.51
N MET A 146 -16.57 6.96 10.69
CA MET A 146 -15.55 7.73 10.01
C MET A 146 -15.59 7.56 8.48
N PRO A 147 -15.58 6.35 7.89
CA PRO A 147 -15.74 6.18 6.45
C PRO A 147 -17.13 6.64 5.94
N MET A 148 -18.20 6.53 6.73
CA MET A 148 -19.49 7.06 6.33
C MET A 148 -19.48 8.59 6.24
N MET A 149 -18.76 9.28 7.13
CA MET A 149 -18.60 10.74 7.07
C MET A 149 -17.87 11.19 5.81
N TYR A 150 -16.87 10.44 5.32
CA TYR A 150 -16.26 10.71 4.00
C TYR A 150 -17.27 10.55 2.85
N ALA A 151 -18.16 9.55 2.93
CA ALA A 151 -19.25 9.42 1.95
C ALA A 151 -20.18 10.63 1.97
N LEU A 152 -20.58 11.09 3.17
CA LEU A 152 -21.42 12.28 3.34
C LEU A 152 -20.71 13.56 2.89
N GLN A 153 -19.42 13.69 3.13
CA GLN A 153 -18.60 14.81 2.61
C GLN A 153 -18.65 14.84 1.07
N SER A 154 -18.27 13.72 0.43
CA SER A 154 -18.29 13.62 -1.04
C SER A 154 -19.67 13.87 -1.63
N TYR A 155 -20.71 13.37 -0.97
CA TYR A 155 -22.11 13.60 -1.35
C TYR A 155 -22.48 15.09 -1.24
N TYR A 156 -22.11 15.75 -0.15
CA TYR A 156 -22.32 17.20 0.02
C TYR A 156 -21.60 18.03 -1.04
N GLU A 157 -20.34 17.70 -1.32
CA GLU A 157 -19.54 18.38 -2.34
C GLU A 157 -20.18 18.29 -3.75
N ALA A 158 -20.83 17.14 -4.05
CA ALA A 158 -21.52 16.90 -5.31
C ALA A 158 -22.89 17.57 -5.40
N THR A 159 -23.65 17.63 -4.28
CA THR A 159 -25.09 17.94 -4.32
C THR A 159 -25.47 19.20 -3.55
N ASN A 160 -24.60 19.66 -2.65
CA ASN A 160 -24.89 20.73 -1.68
C ASN A 160 -26.14 20.46 -0.83
N ASP A 161 -26.43 19.18 -0.50
CA ASP A 161 -27.58 18.79 0.33
C ASP A 161 -27.49 19.43 1.72
N LYS A 162 -28.44 20.28 2.01
CA LYS A 162 -28.47 21.12 3.24
C LYS A 162 -28.63 20.31 4.52
N ARG A 163 -28.98 19.03 4.44
CA ARG A 163 -29.11 18.13 5.60
C ARG A 163 -27.73 17.75 6.19
N VAL A 164 -26.70 17.68 5.37
CA VAL A 164 -25.40 17.11 5.77
C VAL A 164 -24.70 17.94 6.86
N ILE A 165 -24.57 19.24 6.66
CA ILE A 165 -23.85 20.11 7.62
C ILE A 165 -24.49 20.09 9.02
N PRO A 166 -25.82 20.31 9.19
CA PRO A 166 -26.46 20.21 10.50
C PRO A 166 -26.36 18.81 11.11
N PHE A 167 -26.47 17.76 10.31
CA PHE A 167 -26.31 16.38 10.72
C PHE A 167 -24.94 16.11 11.35
N LEU A 168 -23.87 16.45 10.63
CA LEU A 168 -22.50 16.26 11.12
C LEU A 168 -22.17 17.15 12.33
N SER A 169 -22.65 18.40 12.32
CA SER A 169 -22.50 19.31 13.48
C SER A 169 -23.11 18.74 14.75
N LYS A 170 -24.30 18.13 14.64
CA LYS A 170 -24.97 17.49 15.77
C LYS A 170 -24.25 16.23 16.24
N TYR A 171 -23.71 15.43 15.31
CA TYR A 171 -22.92 14.25 15.64
C TYR A 171 -21.62 14.62 16.36
N PHE A 172 -20.86 15.58 15.87
CA PHE A 172 -19.58 15.94 16.49
C PHE A 172 -19.77 16.60 17.86
N LYS A 173 -20.88 17.28 18.12
CA LYS A 173 -21.23 17.74 19.48
C LYS A 173 -21.49 16.56 20.42
N TYR A 174 -22.18 15.54 19.94
CA TYR A 174 -22.37 14.29 20.69
C TYR A 174 -21.02 13.62 20.98
N GLU A 175 -20.15 13.46 19.96
CA GLU A 175 -18.86 12.82 20.10
C GLU A 175 -17.97 13.57 21.10
N LEU A 176 -17.84 14.88 20.96
CA LEU A 176 -17.05 15.71 21.91
C LEU A 176 -17.51 15.55 23.35
N ALA A 177 -18.82 15.50 23.58
CA ALA A 177 -19.41 15.35 24.91
C ALA A 177 -19.24 13.95 25.53
N ASN A 178 -19.03 12.92 24.72
CA ASN A 178 -19.02 11.52 25.19
C ASN A 178 -17.63 10.85 25.17
N LEU A 179 -16.63 11.40 24.47
CA LEU A 179 -15.29 10.79 24.36
C LEU A 179 -14.56 10.63 25.71
N ASP A 180 -14.89 11.36 26.76
CA ASP A 180 -14.29 11.17 28.09
C ASP A 180 -14.87 9.93 28.78
N ALA A 181 -16.17 9.69 28.61
CA ALA A 181 -16.87 8.54 29.20
C ALA A 181 -16.69 7.26 28.37
N ASP A 182 -16.58 7.38 27.05
CA ASP A 182 -16.35 6.29 26.12
C ASP A 182 -15.21 6.69 25.15
N PRO A 183 -13.93 6.54 25.57
CA PRO A 183 -12.78 6.96 24.79
C PRO A 183 -12.59 6.10 23.55
N LEU A 184 -11.81 6.60 22.60
CA LEU A 184 -11.41 5.84 21.41
C LEU A 184 -10.72 4.54 21.81
N LYS A 185 -11.12 3.44 21.16
CA LYS A 185 -10.58 2.09 21.38
C LYS A 185 -10.20 1.48 20.03
N GLU A 186 -9.28 0.54 20.05
CA GLU A 186 -8.92 -0.31 18.90
C GLU A 186 -8.83 0.48 17.57
N TRP A 187 -9.72 0.17 16.63
CA TRP A 187 -9.75 0.77 15.29
C TRP A 187 -10.02 2.27 15.32
N GLY A 188 -10.91 2.76 16.17
CA GLY A 188 -11.18 4.18 16.33
C GLY A 188 -9.94 4.95 16.82
N LYS A 189 -9.15 4.34 17.72
CA LYS A 189 -7.90 4.90 18.22
C LYS A 189 -6.83 4.97 17.14
N SER A 190 -6.73 3.93 16.31
CA SER A 190 -5.75 3.86 15.23
C SER A 190 -6.05 4.82 14.09
N ARG A 191 -7.35 5.02 13.80
CA ARG A 191 -7.85 5.71 12.60
C ARG A 191 -8.42 7.10 12.91
N ALA A 192 -8.10 7.66 14.06
CA ALA A 192 -8.59 8.97 14.51
C ALA A 192 -8.28 10.11 13.53
N GLY A 193 -7.24 9.97 12.70
CA GLY A 193 -6.91 10.94 11.64
C GLY A 193 -8.04 11.17 10.66
N ASP A 194 -8.83 10.15 10.34
CA ASP A 194 -10.01 10.25 9.47
C ASP A 194 -11.08 11.15 10.10
N ASN A 195 -11.32 10.95 11.38
CA ASN A 195 -12.29 11.75 12.13
C ASN A 195 -11.86 13.22 12.22
N MET A 196 -10.55 13.44 12.50
CA MET A 196 -9.97 14.78 12.55
C MET A 196 -10.09 15.52 11.22
N GLU A 197 -9.85 14.84 10.08
CA GLU A 197 -9.96 15.44 8.74
C GLU A 197 -11.38 15.96 8.47
N ILE A 198 -12.41 15.17 8.79
CA ILE A 198 -13.80 15.59 8.61
C ILE A 198 -14.20 16.70 9.59
N ALA A 199 -13.71 16.65 10.84
CA ALA A 199 -13.95 17.73 11.81
C ALA A 199 -13.35 19.07 11.34
N ILE A 200 -12.14 19.07 10.78
CA ILE A 200 -11.50 20.25 10.18
C ILE A 200 -12.29 20.75 8.96
N TRP A 201 -12.69 19.83 8.08
CA TRP A 201 -13.53 20.18 6.94
C TRP A 201 -14.85 20.84 7.39
N LEU A 202 -15.51 20.30 8.40
CA LEU A 202 -16.75 20.86 8.93
C LEU A 202 -16.51 22.20 9.64
N TYR A 203 -15.37 22.37 10.31
CA TYR A 203 -14.98 23.66 10.88
C TYR A 203 -14.90 24.74 9.80
N ASN A 204 -14.31 24.43 8.65
CA ASN A 204 -14.22 25.37 7.53
C ASN A 204 -15.62 25.73 6.96
N LYS A 205 -16.63 24.87 7.10
CA LYS A 205 -18.01 25.17 6.71
C LYS A 205 -18.73 26.03 7.74
N THR A 206 -18.54 25.75 9.05
CA THR A 206 -19.37 26.29 10.13
C THR A 206 -18.70 27.37 10.99
N GLY A 207 -17.38 27.31 11.16
CA GLY A 207 -16.65 28.14 12.12
C GLY A 207 -16.80 27.69 13.58
N ASP A 208 -17.45 26.53 13.84
CA ASP A 208 -17.70 26.03 15.18
C ASP A 208 -16.41 25.60 15.89
N GLN A 209 -16.00 26.38 16.92
CA GLN A 209 -14.75 26.17 17.68
C GLN A 209 -14.72 24.84 18.46
N ASP A 210 -15.86 24.21 18.76
CA ASP A 210 -15.92 22.93 19.43
C ASP A 210 -15.32 21.81 18.56
N LEU A 211 -15.33 21.97 17.23
CA LEU A 211 -14.69 21.03 16.30
C LEU A 211 -13.17 21.04 16.45
N LEU A 212 -12.55 22.19 16.74
CA LEU A 212 -11.10 22.25 17.00
C LEU A 212 -10.74 21.64 18.36
N LYS A 213 -11.59 21.83 19.37
CA LYS A 213 -11.46 21.13 20.66
C LYS A 213 -11.58 19.61 20.48
N LEU A 214 -12.48 19.17 19.60
CA LEU A 214 -12.62 17.75 19.25
C LEU A 214 -11.35 17.23 18.59
N VAL A 215 -10.75 17.94 17.63
CA VAL A 215 -9.49 17.55 16.98
C VAL A 215 -8.39 17.34 18.02
N GLU A 216 -8.24 18.25 18.99
CA GLU A 216 -7.26 18.09 20.07
C GLU A 216 -7.53 16.87 20.95
N LYS A 217 -8.81 16.62 21.28
CA LYS A 217 -9.22 15.44 22.07
C LYS A 217 -8.97 14.13 21.32
N LEU A 218 -9.29 14.07 20.04
CA LEU A 218 -9.02 12.92 19.17
C LEU A 218 -7.51 12.64 19.09
N LYS A 219 -6.68 13.68 18.93
CA LYS A 219 -5.22 13.58 18.92
C LYS A 219 -4.68 13.01 20.23
N GLN A 220 -5.23 13.44 21.37
CA GLN A 220 -4.81 12.95 22.69
C GLN A 220 -5.16 11.48 22.91
N GLN A 221 -6.28 11.01 22.36
CA GLN A 221 -6.77 9.64 22.53
C GLN A 221 -6.23 8.67 21.48
N ALA A 222 -5.75 9.16 20.33
CA ALA A 222 -5.17 8.34 19.26
C ALA A 222 -3.84 7.69 19.69
N TYR A 223 -3.33 6.74 18.89
CA TYR A 223 -1.92 6.39 18.97
C TYR A 223 -1.08 7.60 18.60
N PRO A 224 0.10 7.78 19.21
CA PRO A 224 0.99 8.91 18.93
C PRO A 224 1.68 8.72 17.57
N TRP A 225 0.91 8.73 16.48
CA TRP A 225 1.38 8.44 15.14
C TRP A 225 2.55 9.34 14.69
N ILE A 226 2.58 10.61 15.14
CA ILE A 226 3.69 11.52 14.87
C ILE A 226 5.01 10.96 15.41
N ASP A 227 5.01 10.48 16.66
CA ASP A 227 6.19 9.89 17.29
C ASP A 227 6.52 8.51 16.69
N ILE A 228 5.51 7.71 16.40
CA ILE A 228 5.67 6.39 15.76
C ILE A 228 6.39 6.54 14.42
N TYR A 229 5.92 7.44 13.54
CA TYR A 229 6.57 7.66 12.25
C TYR A 229 7.95 8.30 12.36
N THR A 230 8.11 9.26 13.28
CA THR A 230 9.39 9.95 13.46
C THR A 230 10.49 9.02 13.94
N ASN A 231 10.15 8.03 14.79
CA ASN A 231 11.11 7.20 15.50
C ASN A 231 11.10 5.73 15.04
N ASN A 232 10.41 5.38 13.97
CA ASN A 232 10.21 3.99 13.53
C ASN A 232 9.63 3.11 14.65
N GLY A 233 8.66 3.65 15.40
CA GLY A 233 8.18 3.11 16.66
C GLY A 233 7.05 2.08 16.55
N PHE A 234 6.81 1.48 15.38
CA PHE A 234 5.69 0.56 15.12
C PHE A 234 5.63 -0.60 16.11
N TYR A 235 6.77 -1.11 16.54
CA TYR A 235 6.90 -2.27 17.41
C TYR A 235 7.07 -1.94 18.89
N PHE A 236 7.05 -0.67 19.31
CA PHE A 236 7.30 -0.27 20.69
C PHE A 236 6.13 -0.52 21.65
N TYR A 237 5.01 -1.04 21.14
CA TYR A 237 3.77 -1.24 21.90
C TYR A 237 3.53 -2.71 22.30
N GLY A 238 4.59 -3.53 22.31
CA GLY A 238 4.54 -4.93 22.75
C GLY A 238 3.52 -5.76 21.99
N ASP A 239 2.56 -6.35 22.70
CA ASP A 239 1.53 -7.19 22.08
C ASP A 239 0.37 -6.42 21.44
N ASP A 240 0.30 -5.10 21.61
CA ASP A 240 -0.69 -4.29 20.91
C ASP A 240 -0.38 -4.31 19.41
N PHE A 241 -1.30 -4.91 18.64
CA PHE A 241 -1.10 -5.10 17.20
C PHE A 241 -1.47 -3.86 16.39
N GLN A 242 -2.24 -2.94 16.93
CA GLN A 242 -2.81 -1.81 16.19
C GLN A 242 -1.74 -0.95 15.50
N PRO A 243 -0.62 -0.56 16.16
CA PRO A 243 0.43 0.22 15.49
C PRO A 243 1.25 -0.58 14.46
N LYS A 244 1.14 -1.90 14.45
CA LYS A 244 1.82 -2.81 13.50
C LYS A 244 0.93 -3.27 12.36
N HIS A 245 -0.38 -3.09 12.47
CA HIS A 245 -1.34 -3.46 11.44
C HIS A 245 -1.17 -2.54 10.24
N MET A 246 -0.74 -3.10 9.10
CA MET A 246 -0.28 -2.31 7.97
C MET A 246 -1.35 -1.39 7.38
N VAL A 247 -2.62 -1.78 7.40
CA VAL A 247 -3.72 -0.90 6.97
C VAL A 247 -3.86 0.31 7.90
N ASN A 248 -3.74 0.12 9.23
CA ASN A 248 -3.73 1.23 10.17
C ASN A 248 -2.53 2.16 9.93
N VAL A 249 -1.36 1.58 9.68
CA VAL A 249 -0.15 2.34 9.35
C VAL A 249 -0.36 3.16 8.07
N ALA A 250 -0.90 2.57 7.01
CA ALA A 250 -1.19 3.26 5.77
C ALA A 250 -2.23 4.38 5.93
N GLN A 251 -3.31 4.10 6.66
CA GLN A 251 -4.41 5.04 6.89
C GLN A 251 -4.01 6.20 7.80
N ALA A 252 -3.16 5.92 8.79
CA ALA A 252 -2.66 6.93 9.73
C ALA A 252 -1.53 7.79 9.16
N LEU A 253 -0.96 7.50 8.00
CA LEU A 253 0.04 8.37 7.35
C LEU A 253 -0.48 9.80 7.18
N LYS A 254 -1.78 10.01 6.97
CA LYS A 254 -2.37 11.35 6.90
C LYS A 254 -2.48 12.04 8.26
N PHE A 255 -2.46 11.32 9.38
CA PHE A 255 -2.67 11.86 10.72
C PHE A 255 -1.74 13.05 11.04
N PRO A 256 -0.41 12.98 10.83
CA PRO A 256 0.49 14.09 11.08
C PRO A 256 0.14 15.35 10.29
N VAL A 257 -0.18 15.22 8.99
CA VAL A 257 -0.48 16.37 8.13
C VAL A 257 -1.89 16.93 8.37
N VAL A 258 -2.83 16.11 8.76
CA VAL A 258 -4.15 16.56 9.21
C VAL A 258 -4.01 17.42 10.46
N TYR A 259 -3.26 16.93 11.47
CA TYR A 259 -3.03 17.66 12.70
C TYR A 259 -2.18 18.93 12.50
N ALA A 260 -1.24 18.91 11.55
CA ALA A 260 -0.42 20.08 11.21
C ALA A 260 -1.25 21.30 10.77
N GLN A 261 -2.48 21.11 10.30
CA GLN A 261 -3.37 22.23 9.97
C GLN A 261 -3.81 23.02 11.23
N LEU A 262 -3.88 22.36 12.38
CA LEU A 262 -4.18 23.01 13.65
C LEU A 262 -2.90 23.40 14.41
N ASN A 263 -1.89 22.55 14.38
CA ASN A 263 -0.61 22.73 15.05
C ASN A 263 0.54 22.62 14.03
N ASP A 264 0.91 23.76 13.43
CA ASP A 264 1.87 23.85 12.33
C ASP A 264 3.33 23.75 12.80
N LEU A 265 3.67 22.71 13.56
CA LEU A 265 5.05 22.38 13.83
C LEU A 265 5.66 21.65 12.63
N PRO A 266 6.88 22.02 12.18
CA PRO A 266 7.57 21.30 11.08
C PRO A 266 7.63 19.80 11.32
N ALA A 267 7.90 19.37 12.56
CA ALA A 267 7.94 17.96 12.94
C ALA A 267 6.65 17.19 12.61
N ASN A 268 5.48 17.85 12.66
CA ASN A 268 4.21 17.21 12.32
C ASN A 268 4.10 16.92 10.82
N ARG A 269 4.60 17.82 9.97
CA ARG A 269 4.63 17.60 8.50
C ARG A 269 5.71 16.59 8.11
N ASP A 270 6.87 16.67 8.73
CA ASP A 270 8.02 15.80 8.46
C ASP A 270 7.76 14.35 8.87
N ALA A 271 6.90 14.12 9.87
CA ALA A 271 6.59 12.78 10.37
C ALA A 271 6.01 11.87 9.28
N LEU A 272 5.18 12.39 8.38
CA LEU A 272 4.67 11.59 7.24
C LEU A 272 5.81 11.12 6.34
N LEU A 273 6.71 12.02 5.93
CA LEU A 273 7.83 11.69 5.05
C LEU A 273 8.80 10.70 5.70
N LYS A 274 9.09 10.89 7.01
CA LYS A 274 9.89 9.95 7.78
C LYS A 274 9.20 8.58 7.89
N GLY A 275 7.89 8.57 8.15
CA GLY A 275 7.12 7.34 8.20
C GLY A 275 7.19 6.56 6.89
N ILE A 276 7.01 7.25 5.75
CA ILE A 276 7.18 6.63 4.42
C ILE A 276 8.61 6.09 4.28
N GLN A 277 9.63 6.87 4.65
CA GLN A 277 11.03 6.46 4.55
C GLN A 277 11.31 5.20 5.38
N HIS A 278 10.87 5.15 6.63
CA HIS A 278 11.05 3.99 7.51
C HIS A 278 10.32 2.76 6.98
N ILE A 279 9.06 2.92 6.56
CA ILE A 279 8.28 1.81 6.01
C ILE A 279 8.93 1.29 4.73
N MET A 280 9.36 2.17 3.83
CA MET A 280 10.02 1.75 2.57
C MET A 280 11.39 1.14 2.80
N HIS A 281 12.10 1.52 3.85
CA HIS A 281 13.38 0.91 4.22
C HIS A 281 13.20 -0.50 4.78
N ASP A 282 12.26 -0.70 5.73
CA ASP A 282 12.13 -1.94 6.48
C ASP A 282 11.12 -2.93 5.87
N HIS A 283 10.18 -2.43 5.05
CA HIS A 283 9.06 -3.21 4.50
C HIS A 283 8.77 -2.90 3.03
N GLY A 284 9.59 -2.06 2.38
CA GLY A 284 9.31 -1.53 1.05
C GLY A 284 9.26 -2.59 -0.04
N GLN A 285 8.30 -2.42 -0.95
CA GLN A 285 8.10 -3.25 -2.13
C GLN A 285 8.25 -2.41 -3.41
N PRO A 286 8.62 -3.02 -4.55
CA PRO A 286 8.92 -2.28 -5.78
C PRO A 286 7.76 -1.45 -6.32
N GLU A 287 6.53 -1.81 -6.05
CA GLU A 287 5.32 -1.09 -6.45
C GLU A 287 5.04 0.19 -5.65
N GLY A 288 5.88 0.53 -4.66
CA GLY A 288 5.92 1.86 -4.04
C GLY A 288 5.25 1.98 -2.68
N LEU A 289 5.00 0.88 -1.97
CA LEU A 289 4.48 0.89 -0.60
C LEU A 289 5.06 -0.27 0.22
N GLY A 290 4.76 -0.31 1.51
CA GLY A 290 5.23 -1.37 2.39
C GLY A 290 4.40 -2.64 2.30
N SER A 291 5.05 -3.79 2.51
CA SER A 291 4.39 -5.07 2.68
C SER A 291 3.65 -5.15 4.01
N GLY A 292 2.57 -5.90 4.01
CA GLY A 292 1.82 -6.26 5.21
C GLY A 292 0.87 -7.40 4.91
N THR A 293 1.03 -8.48 5.69
CA THR A 293 0.08 -9.60 5.70
C THR A 293 -0.73 -9.51 7.00
N GLU A 294 -1.61 -8.53 7.09
CA GLU A 294 -2.20 -7.81 8.22
C GLU A 294 -1.15 -6.96 8.95
N PHE A 295 -0.02 -7.54 9.34
CA PHE A 295 1.05 -6.83 10.04
C PHE A 295 2.23 -6.57 9.12
N LEU A 296 3.01 -5.54 9.44
CA LEU A 296 4.27 -5.22 8.79
C LEU A 296 5.11 -6.48 8.57
N ALA A 297 5.53 -6.77 7.33
CA ALA A 297 5.99 -8.10 6.94
C ALA A 297 7.44 -8.16 6.42
N GLY A 298 8.11 -7.00 6.20
CA GLY A 298 9.50 -6.98 5.73
C GLY A 298 9.64 -6.78 4.23
N THR A 299 10.87 -6.88 3.76
CA THR A 299 11.23 -6.59 2.36
C THR A 299 11.24 -7.81 1.45
N SER A 300 11.00 -9.02 1.97
CA SER A 300 11.03 -10.24 1.16
C SER A 300 10.06 -10.15 -0.04
N SER A 301 10.52 -10.59 -1.21
CA SER A 301 9.75 -10.52 -2.46
C SER A 301 8.52 -11.43 -2.49
N ILE A 302 8.40 -12.31 -1.50
CA ILE A 302 7.27 -13.24 -1.32
C ILE A 302 6.32 -12.83 -0.18
N GLU A 303 6.53 -11.65 0.43
CA GLU A 303 5.58 -11.06 1.37
C GLU A 303 4.46 -10.34 0.64
N GLY A 304 3.28 -10.30 1.28
CA GLY A 304 2.07 -9.77 0.68
C GLY A 304 1.89 -8.27 0.89
N VAL A 305 1.19 -7.66 -0.06
CA VAL A 305 0.64 -6.31 0.02
C VAL A 305 -0.88 -6.41 0.01
N GLU A 306 -1.52 -5.96 1.06
CA GLU A 306 -2.96 -6.02 1.23
C GLU A 306 -3.68 -4.95 0.42
N THR A 307 -4.80 -5.28 -0.21
CA THR A 307 -5.62 -4.34 -1.00
C THR A 307 -6.07 -3.12 -0.19
N CYS A 308 -6.46 -3.29 1.10
CA CYS A 308 -6.79 -2.15 1.94
C CYS A 308 -5.60 -1.22 2.15
N THR A 309 -4.41 -1.76 2.35
CA THR A 309 -3.18 -0.97 2.47
C THR A 309 -2.97 -0.08 1.24
N VAL A 310 -3.17 -0.62 0.03
CA VAL A 310 -3.00 0.14 -1.22
C VAL A 310 -3.91 1.36 -1.26
N VAL A 311 -5.20 1.18 -1.04
CA VAL A 311 -6.17 2.28 -1.17
C VAL A 311 -6.08 3.29 -0.02
N GLU A 312 -5.75 2.86 1.20
CA GLU A 312 -5.57 3.77 2.35
C GLU A 312 -4.24 4.54 2.27
N TRP A 313 -3.18 3.92 1.72
CA TRP A 313 -1.93 4.60 1.42
C TRP A 313 -2.14 5.71 0.39
N MET A 314 -2.86 5.41 -0.70
CA MET A 314 -3.23 6.40 -1.71
C MET A 314 -4.02 7.56 -1.09
N GLN A 315 -5.07 7.28 -0.30
CA GLN A 315 -5.86 8.33 0.34
C GLN A 315 -5.02 9.19 1.29
N SER A 316 -4.08 8.61 2.00
CA SER A 316 -3.17 9.35 2.87
C SER A 316 -2.26 10.30 2.06
N LEU A 317 -1.76 9.86 0.90
CA LEU A 317 -0.98 10.71 -0.01
C LEU A 317 -1.84 11.80 -0.65
N GLU A 318 -3.08 11.51 -1.02
CA GLU A 318 -4.05 12.49 -1.54
C GLU A 318 -4.37 13.58 -0.51
N THR A 319 -4.44 13.21 0.77
CA THR A 319 -4.58 14.18 1.87
C THR A 319 -3.30 14.98 2.08
N ALA A 320 -2.14 14.31 2.04
CA ALA A 320 -0.84 14.96 2.15
C ALA A 320 -0.59 15.99 1.05
N ALA A 321 -0.99 15.70 -0.19
CA ALA A 321 -0.86 16.60 -1.33
C ALA A 321 -1.57 17.95 -1.15
N LYS A 322 -2.59 18.02 -0.27
CA LYS A 322 -3.28 19.29 0.07
C LYS A 322 -2.50 20.14 1.07
N VAL A 323 -1.59 19.55 1.82
CA VAL A 323 -0.87 20.20 2.93
C VAL A 323 0.62 20.38 2.61
N ILE A 324 1.21 19.50 1.83
CA ILE A 324 2.64 19.46 1.48
C ILE A 324 2.81 19.86 0.02
N HIS A 325 3.61 20.93 -0.23
CA HIS A 325 3.94 21.41 -1.58
C HIS A 325 5.22 20.75 -2.09
N GLN A 326 5.15 19.46 -2.43
CA GLN A 326 6.30 18.69 -2.91
C GLN A 326 5.87 17.72 -4.02
N ALA A 327 6.68 17.65 -5.07
CA ALA A 327 6.41 16.78 -6.22
C ALA A 327 6.46 15.30 -5.86
N GLU A 328 7.27 14.92 -4.88
CA GLU A 328 7.45 13.55 -4.41
C GLU A 328 6.15 12.90 -3.93
N ILE A 329 5.22 13.67 -3.36
CA ILE A 329 3.91 13.15 -2.93
C ILE A 329 3.11 12.65 -4.13
N GLY A 330 3.09 13.43 -5.22
CA GLY A 330 2.45 13.02 -6.47
C GLY A 330 3.15 11.85 -7.15
N ASP A 331 4.48 11.80 -7.10
CA ASP A 331 5.26 10.68 -7.63
C ASP A 331 4.97 9.37 -6.89
N GLN A 332 4.90 9.43 -5.56
CA GLN A 332 4.52 8.28 -4.73
C GLN A 332 3.09 7.82 -5.00
N LEU A 333 2.15 8.77 -5.11
CA LEU A 333 0.76 8.46 -5.42
C LEU A 333 0.63 7.78 -6.79
N GLU A 334 1.28 8.29 -7.83
CA GLU A 334 1.29 7.67 -9.17
C GLU A 334 1.96 6.30 -9.16
N LYS A 335 3.06 6.13 -8.42
CA LYS A 335 3.75 4.86 -8.33
C LYS A 335 2.84 3.77 -7.76
N VAL A 336 2.09 4.05 -6.72
CA VAL A 336 1.11 3.11 -6.14
C VAL A 336 -0.09 2.92 -7.06
N ALA A 337 -0.67 4.02 -7.58
CA ALA A 337 -1.86 3.99 -8.42
C ALA A 337 -1.66 3.24 -9.75
N PHE A 338 -0.45 3.31 -10.36
CA PHE A 338 -0.20 2.69 -11.66
C PHE A 338 0.43 1.29 -11.55
N ASN A 339 0.82 0.85 -10.36
CA ASN A 339 1.41 -0.47 -10.16
C ASN A 339 0.60 -1.31 -9.18
N ALA A 340 0.58 -0.95 -7.90
CA ALA A 340 -0.09 -1.73 -6.86
C ALA A 340 -1.61 -1.80 -7.08
N LEU A 341 -2.28 -0.68 -7.34
CA LEU A 341 -3.74 -0.65 -7.45
C LEU A 341 -4.28 -1.58 -8.55
N PRO A 342 -3.84 -1.51 -9.83
CA PRO A 342 -4.35 -2.40 -10.86
C PRO A 342 -3.94 -3.87 -10.65
N ALA A 343 -2.87 -4.14 -9.90
CA ALA A 343 -2.43 -5.49 -9.59
C ALA A 343 -3.37 -6.24 -8.63
N GLN A 344 -4.15 -5.51 -7.84
CA GLN A 344 -5.09 -6.10 -6.88
C GLN A 344 -6.33 -6.70 -7.54
N PHE A 345 -6.65 -6.32 -8.79
CA PHE A 345 -7.93 -6.63 -9.42
C PHE A 345 -7.79 -7.45 -10.68
N SER A 346 -8.86 -8.22 -11.01
CA SER A 346 -9.04 -8.71 -12.37
C SER A 346 -9.27 -7.54 -13.33
N ARG A 347 -8.95 -7.75 -14.62
CA ARG A 347 -8.99 -6.69 -15.64
C ARG A 347 -10.37 -6.13 -15.91
N ASP A 348 -11.42 -6.81 -15.47
CA ASP A 348 -12.84 -6.40 -15.54
C ASP A 348 -13.39 -5.96 -14.17
N PHE A 349 -12.52 -5.83 -13.17
CA PHE A 349 -12.86 -5.44 -11.80
C PHE A 349 -13.92 -6.36 -11.12
N LYS A 350 -14.04 -7.60 -11.55
CA LYS A 350 -14.95 -8.58 -10.93
C LYS A 350 -14.34 -9.27 -9.73
N ASN A 351 -13.03 -9.50 -9.77
CA ASN A 351 -12.28 -10.16 -8.71
C ASN A 351 -11.23 -9.23 -8.11
N HIS A 352 -10.87 -9.53 -6.88
CA HIS A 352 -9.69 -8.96 -6.25
C HIS A 352 -8.82 -10.09 -5.66
N SER A 353 -7.59 -9.77 -5.32
CA SER A 353 -6.75 -10.59 -4.43
C SER A 353 -6.61 -9.84 -3.12
N TYR A 354 -6.79 -10.51 -1.98
CA TYR A 354 -6.60 -9.89 -0.68
C TYR A 354 -5.17 -9.42 -0.50
N TYR A 355 -4.22 -10.31 -0.83
CA TYR A 355 -2.80 -10.01 -0.93
C TYR A 355 -2.29 -10.18 -2.35
N THR A 356 -1.35 -9.32 -2.75
CA THR A 356 -0.51 -9.52 -3.93
C THR A 356 0.96 -9.50 -3.52
N LEU A 357 1.80 -10.27 -4.21
CA LEU A 357 3.23 -10.36 -3.93
C LEU A 357 4.03 -9.81 -5.10
N PRO A 358 5.19 -9.17 -4.87
CA PRO A 358 6.09 -8.76 -5.95
C PRO A 358 6.53 -9.93 -6.85
N ASN A 359 6.80 -11.08 -6.26
CA ASN A 359 7.13 -12.31 -6.98
C ASN A 359 6.02 -13.37 -6.79
N GLN A 360 4.82 -13.03 -7.25
CA GLN A 360 3.65 -13.90 -7.25
C GLN A 360 3.65 -14.79 -8.48
N VAL A 361 4.37 -15.89 -8.47
CA VAL A 361 4.51 -16.76 -9.65
C VAL A 361 3.30 -17.67 -9.89
N GLN A 362 2.40 -17.77 -8.93
CA GLN A 362 1.08 -18.39 -9.06
C GLN A 362 0.09 -17.79 -8.06
N SER A 363 -1.21 -18.00 -8.31
CA SER A 363 -2.32 -17.55 -7.49
C SER A 363 -3.23 -18.75 -7.23
N VAL A 364 -3.00 -19.44 -6.12
CA VAL A 364 -3.67 -20.70 -5.80
C VAL A 364 -4.07 -20.76 -4.32
N HIS A 365 -5.03 -21.62 -3.97
CA HIS A 365 -5.38 -21.87 -2.58
C HIS A 365 -4.23 -22.55 -1.85
N GLY A 366 -4.04 -22.18 -0.60
CA GLY A 366 -3.09 -22.77 0.31
C GLY A 366 -2.47 -21.75 1.27
N GLU A 367 -1.85 -22.25 2.31
CA GLU A 367 -1.19 -21.44 3.34
C GLU A 367 0.21 -21.02 2.88
N HIS A 368 0.50 -19.73 2.98
CA HIS A 368 1.80 -19.14 2.67
C HIS A 368 2.70 -19.04 3.91
N GLY A 369 2.11 -19.16 5.09
CA GLY A 369 2.75 -18.88 6.36
C GLY A 369 2.74 -17.40 6.75
N PHE A 370 1.93 -16.57 6.10
CA PHE A 370 1.76 -15.15 6.40
C PHE A 370 1.40 -14.91 7.88
N ASN A 371 1.61 -13.71 8.36
CA ASN A 371 1.21 -13.31 9.71
C ASN A 371 -0.27 -13.59 9.97
N GLN A 372 -1.12 -13.30 8.99
CA GLN A 372 -2.51 -13.72 8.92
C GLN A 372 -2.74 -14.42 7.58
N ASP A 373 -2.94 -15.72 7.63
CA ASP A 373 -3.11 -16.53 6.42
C ASP A 373 -4.54 -17.06 6.32
N TYR A 374 -5.22 -16.65 5.25
CA TYR A 374 -6.60 -17.08 4.99
C TYR A 374 -6.69 -18.27 4.02
N GLY A 375 -5.56 -18.77 3.53
CA GLY A 375 -5.50 -19.84 2.53
C GLY A 375 -6.07 -19.47 1.17
N SER A 376 -6.76 -18.35 1.05
CA SER A 376 -7.32 -17.79 -0.18
C SER A 376 -6.88 -16.35 -0.48
N GLY A 377 -5.97 -15.80 0.33
CA GLY A 377 -5.59 -14.38 0.27
C GLY A 377 -5.01 -13.94 -1.07
N ILE A 378 -4.32 -14.80 -1.80
CA ILE A 378 -3.76 -14.49 -3.13
C ILE A 378 -4.63 -14.96 -4.29
N VAL A 379 -5.75 -15.63 -4.02
CA VAL A 379 -6.63 -16.16 -5.06
C VAL A 379 -7.44 -15.03 -5.70
N SER A 380 -7.53 -15.02 -7.03
CA SER A 380 -8.40 -14.10 -7.75
C SER A 380 -9.87 -14.51 -7.59
N SER A 381 -10.58 -13.79 -6.73
CA SER A 381 -11.97 -14.09 -6.33
C SER A 381 -12.71 -12.83 -5.90
N PRO A 382 -14.04 -12.72 -6.08
CA PRO A 382 -14.83 -11.70 -5.40
C PRO A 382 -14.82 -11.84 -3.87
N TYR A 383 -14.40 -13.03 -3.35
CA TYR A 383 -14.35 -13.35 -1.93
C TYR A 383 -12.93 -13.66 -1.41
N SER A 384 -11.89 -13.18 -2.08
CA SER A 384 -10.51 -13.40 -1.67
C SER A 384 -10.28 -12.92 -0.23
N GLY A 385 -9.61 -13.73 0.59
CA GLY A 385 -9.21 -13.41 1.95
C GLY A 385 -10.35 -12.98 2.88
N TYR A 386 -10.08 -11.99 3.73
CA TYR A 386 -11.05 -11.43 4.68
C TYR A 386 -11.93 -10.34 4.06
N GLY A 387 -13.03 -9.99 4.75
CA GLY A 387 -14.08 -9.12 4.20
C GLY A 387 -13.71 -7.65 4.01
N CYS A 388 -12.75 -7.06 4.74
CA CYS A 388 -12.49 -5.63 4.68
C CYS A 388 -12.14 -5.14 3.26
N CYS A 389 -11.25 -5.83 2.56
CA CYS A 389 -10.77 -5.42 1.24
C CYS A 389 -11.85 -5.34 0.18
N ARG A 390 -12.78 -6.30 0.18
CA ARG A 390 -13.90 -6.32 -0.80
C ARG A 390 -14.85 -5.15 -0.69
N TYR A 391 -14.78 -4.39 0.41
CA TYR A 391 -15.59 -3.19 0.63
C TYR A 391 -14.77 -1.91 0.55
N ASN A 392 -13.48 -1.94 0.92
CA ASN A 392 -12.64 -0.75 0.92
C ASN A 392 -12.04 -0.45 -0.47
N MET A 393 -11.86 -1.46 -1.30
CA MET A 393 -11.23 -1.34 -2.62
C MET A 393 -11.91 -0.33 -3.56
N HIS A 394 -13.18 -0.04 -3.35
CA HIS A 394 -14.01 0.73 -4.27
C HIS A 394 -13.61 2.21 -4.38
N MET A 395 -12.85 2.73 -3.43
CA MET A 395 -12.41 4.12 -3.46
C MET A 395 -11.18 4.37 -4.34
N GLY A 396 -10.37 3.37 -4.67
CA GLY A 396 -9.05 3.53 -5.29
C GLY A 396 -9.04 4.50 -6.48
N TRP A 397 -9.59 4.10 -7.63
CA TRP A 397 -9.62 4.95 -8.82
C TRP A 397 -10.46 6.23 -8.68
N PRO A 398 -11.67 6.22 -8.08
CA PRO A 398 -12.45 7.44 -7.95
C PRO A 398 -11.76 8.52 -7.10
N TYR A 399 -11.06 8.12 -6.04
CA TYR A 399 -10.31 9.04 -5.19
C TYR A 399 -9.06 9.57 -5.89
N PHE A 400 -8.35 8.73 -6.65
CA PHE A 400 -7.25 9.15 -7.51
C PHE A 400 -7.69 10.26 -8.49
N VAL A 401 -8.79 10.04 -9.22
CA VAL A 401 -9.32 11.02 -10.20
C VAL A 401 -9.69 12.33 -9.51
N LYS A 402 -10.46 12.28 -8.41
CA LYS A 402 -10.89 13.52 -7.74
C LYS A 402 -9.73 14.31 -7.14
N SER A 403 -8.59 13.68 -6.87
CA SER A 403 -7.41 14.28 -6.24
C SER A 403 -6.33 14.70 -7.24
N SER A 404 -6.50 14.41 -8.54
CA SER A 404 -5.50 14.68 -9.57
C SER A 404 -5.23 16.16 -9.79
N VAL A 405 -6.25 17.02 -9.65
CA VAL A 405 -6.14 18.49 -9.75
C VAL A 405 -6.82 19.13 -8.55
N VAL A 406 -6.16 20.14 -7.98
CA VAL A 406 -6.60 20.83 -6.77
C VAL A 406 -6.61 22.35 -7.00
N ALA A 407 -7.38 23.08 -6.18
CA ALA A 407 -7.41 24.53 -6.21
C ALA A 407 -6.28 25.15 -5.37
N THR A 408 -5.76 26.29 -5.80
CA THR A 408 -4.75 27.08 -5.07
C THR A 408 -5.39 28.27 -4.33
N PRO A 409 -4.77 28.78 -3.25
CA PRO A 409 -5.31 29.93 -2.48
C PRO A 409 -5.51 31.20 -3.31
N ASP A 410 -4.71 31.40 -4.33
CA ASP A 410 -4.76 32.54 -5.27
C ASP A 410 -5.68 32.27 -6.48
N GLN A 411 -6.66 31.36 -6.28
CA GLN A 411 -7.74 31.05 -7.22
C GLN A 411 -7.26 30.47 -8.56
N GLY A 412 -6.18 29.71 -8.51
CA GLY A 412 -5.65 28.92 -9.62
C GLY A 412 -5.83 27.44 -9.39
N LEU A 413 -5.04 26.65 -10.10
CA LEU A 413 -5.08 25.20 -10.08
C LEU A 413 -3.66 24.61 -9.94
N ALA A 414 -3.57 23.44 -9.31
CA ALA A 414 -2.36 22.65 -9.29
C ALA A 414 -2.64 21.21 -9.75
N VAL A 415 -1.83 20.72 -10.68
CA VAL A 415 -1.87 19.34 -11.16
C VAL A 415 -0.95 18.50 -10.28
N ILE A 416 -1.51 17.55 -9.55
CA ILE A 416 -0.79 16.66 -8.64
C ILE A 416 -0.39 15.36 -9.33
N THR A 417 -1.32 14.78 -10.10
CA THR A 417 -1.10 13.55 -10.89
C THR A 417 -1.62 13.75 -12.29
N TYR A 418 -1.08 12.99 -13.23
CA TYR A 418 -1.42 13.10 -14.65
C TYR A 418 -2.20 11.90 -15.15
N GLY A 419 -3.07 12.14 -16.14
CA GLY A 419 -3.85 11.15 -16.85
C GLY A 419 -4.84 11.78 -17.80
N PRO A 420 -5.43 11.03 -18.73
CA PRO A 420 -6.41 11.61 -19.66
C PRO A 420 -7.67 12.07 -18.90
N MET A 421 -7.92 13.40 -18.86
CA MET A 421 -9.04 13.97 -18.10
C MET A 421 -9.48 15.35 -18.61
N GLU A 422 -10.67 15.74 -18.22
CA GLU A 422 -11.20 17.11 -18.37
C GLU A 422 -11.51 17.68 -16.99
N ILE A 423 -11.06 18.90 -16.74
CA ILE A 423 -11.27 19.62 -15.50
C ILE A 423 -12.17 20.83 -15.80
N GLU A 424 -13.32 20.91 -15.16
CA GLU A 424 -14.23 22.03 -15.25
C GLU A 424 -14.45 22.62 -13.86
N THR A 425 -14.01 23.88 -13.66
CA THR A 425 -14.08 24.52 -12.36
C THR A 425 -14.08 26.05 -12.49
N LEU A 426 -13.98 26.74 -11.36
CA LEU A 426 -13.90 28.19 -11.27
C LEU A 426 -12.48 28.62 -10.89
N VAL A 427 -11.98 29.67 -11.57
CA VAL A 427 -10.69 30.35 -11.31
C VAL A 427 -10.86 31.84 -11.30
N ALA A 428 -9.86 32.58 -10.85
CA ALA A 428 -9.78 34.07 -11.01
C ALA A 428 -11.09 34.80 -10.73
N GLY A 429 -11.68 34.65 -9.56
CA GLY A 429 -12.89 35.37 -9.15
C GLY A 429 -14.16 34.83 -9.81
N ASN A 430 -14.34 33.53 -9.90
CA ASN A 430 -15.51 32.85 -10.46
C ASN A 430 -15.60 32.76 -11.99
N LYS A 431 -14.49 32.86 -12.72
CA LYS A 431 -14.47 32.56 -14.15
C LYS A 431 -14.45 31.06 -14.38
N LYS A 432 -15.36 30.56 -15.21
CA LYS A 432 -15.34 29.14 -15.61
C LYS A 432 -14.13 28.85 -16.48
N VAL A 433 -13.36 27.83 -16.12
CA VAL A 433 -12.28 27.28 -16.93
C VAL A 433 -12.56 25.81 -17.23
N LYS A 434 -12.23 25.40 -18.44
CA LYS A 434 -12.10 23.99 -18.82
C LYS A 434 -10.66 23.71 -19.20
N ILE A 435 -10.01 22.77 -18.52
CA ILE A 435 -8.70 22.26 -18.92
C ILE A 435 -8.90 20.85 -19.45
N THR A 436 -8.49 20.59 -20.68
CA THR A 436 -8.47 19.27 -21.28
C THR A 436 -7.05 18.75 -21.25
N GLU A 437 -6.84 17.62 -20.58
CA GLU A 437 -5.57 16.91 -20.54
C GLU A 437 -5.60 15.72 -21.51
N GLU A 438 -4.92 15.92 -22.65
CA GLU A 438 -4.80 14.91 -23.70
C GLU A 438 -3.46 14.20 -23.53
N THR A 439 -3.50 12.91 -23.14
CA THR A 439 -2.29 12.14 -22.90
C THR A 439 -2.60 10.63 -22.84
N ASN A 440 -1.56 9.84 -23.13
CA ASN A 440 -1.48 8.41 -22.83
C ASN A 440 -0.55 8.12 -21.64
N TYR A 441 -0.21 9.15 -20.85
CA TYR A 441 0.55 8.98 -19.61
C TYR A 441 -0.15 7.98 -18.68
N PRO A 442 0.56 7.07 -18.00
CA PRO A 442 2.00 6.96 -17.80
C PRO A 442 2.74 6.11 -18.86
N PHE A 443 2.12 5.73 -19.95
CA PHE A 443 2.76 4.93 -21.01
C PHE A 443 3.53 5.76 -22.02
N GLU A 444 3.15 7.03 -22.20
CA GLU A 444 3.83 8.00 -23.04
C GLU A 444 4.32 9.21 -22.25
N GLU A 445 5.33 9.88 -22.79
CA GLU A 445 6.05 10.96 -22.13
C GLU A 445 5.38 12.33 -22.31
N GLN A 446 4.47 12.43 -23.29
CA GLN A 446 3.84 13.71 -23.68
C GLN A 446 2.47 13.89 -23.04
N ILE A 447 2.25 15.10 -22.55
CA ILE A 447 0.98 15.55 -21.96
C ILE A 447 0.64 16.90 -22.60
N LYS A 448 -0.56 17.05 -23.15
CA LYS A 448 -1.06 18.32 -23.66
C LYS A 448 -2.18 18.83 -22.78
N LEU A 449 -2.04 20.06 -22.31
CA LEU A 449 -3.09 20.75 -21.59
C LEU A 449 -3.63 21.86 -22.48
N LYS A 450 -4.94 21.86 -22.74
CA LYS A 450 -5.64 22.90 -23.49
C LYS A 450 -6.55 23.65 -22.55
N VAL A 451 -6.42 25.01 -22.56
CA VAL A 451 -7.21 25.90 -21.72
C VAL A 451 -8.41 26.43 -22.50
N GLY A 452 -9.62 26.19 -22.01
CA GLY A 452 -10.86 26.71 -22.52
C GLY A 452 -11.43 27.80 -21.61
N LEU A 453 -11.62 29.00 -22.11
CA LEU A 453 -12.12 30.17 -21.38
C LEU A 453 -13.07 30.98 -22.25
N ALA A 454 -14.19 31.44 -21.68
CA ALA A 454 -15.10 32.36 -22.36
C ALA A 454 -14.51 33.79 -22.51
N ALA A 455 -13.64 34.19 -21.59
CA ALA A 455 -12.91 35.46 -21.60
C ALA A 455 -11.56 35.24 -20.88
N PRO A 456 -10.52 36.05 -21.22
CA PRO A 456 -9.22 35.97 -20.58
C PRO A 456 -9.29 36.05 -19.06
N ALA A 457 -8.44 35.27 -18.39
CA ALA A 457 -8.38 35.18 -16.93
C ALA A 457 -6.94 35.00 -16.44
N THR A 458 -6.55 35.78 -15.42
CA THR A 458 -5.23 35.66 -14.79
C THR A 458 -5.32 34.78 -13.58
N PHE A 459 -4.60 33.66 -13.64
CA PHE A 459 -4.50 32.72 -12.50
C PHE A 459 -3.23 31.86 -12.60
N PRO A 460 -2.70 31.34 -11.47
CA PRO A 460 -1.61 30.41 -11.52
C PRO A 460 -2.11 29.00 -11.94
N LEU A 461 -1.36 28.36 -12.81
CA LEU A 461 -1.44 26.93 -13.08
C LEU A 461 -0.12 26.32 -12.65
N ILE A 462 -0.16 25.51 -11.60
CA ILE A 462 0.99 24.81 -11.03
C ILE A 462 1.04 23.40 -11.59
N LEU A 463 2.20 23.01 -12.08
CA LEU A 463 2.43 21.70 -12.71
C LEU A 463 3.47 20.94 -11.90
N ARG A 464 3.15 19.71 -11.48
CA ARG A 464 4.14 18.83 -10.87
C ARG A 464 5.12 18.35 -11.94
N ILE A 465 6.40 18.53 -11.68
CA ILE A 465 7.47 17.98 -12.52
C ILE A 465 8.00 16.73 -11.84
N PRO A 466 7.82 15.53 -12.43
CA PRO A 466 8.22 14.29 -11.80
C PRO A 466 9.72 14.25 -11.47
N THR A 467 10.08 13.71 -10.29
CA THR A 467 11.48 13.59 -9.85
C THR A 467 12.30 12.66 -10.74
N TRP A 468 11.68 11.65 -11.32
CA TRP A 468 12.33 10.66 -12.19
C TRP A 468 12.59 11.17 -13.62
N SER A 469 12.06 12.31 -14.03
CA SER A 469 12.25 12.82 -15.38
C SER A 469 13.63 13.48 -15.54
N VAL A 470 14.47 12.95 -16.43
CA VAL A 470 15.88 13.36 -16.53
C VAL A 470 16.02 14.76 -17.16
N LYS A 471 15.18 15.12 -18.11
CA LYS A 471 15.18 16.39 -18.84
C LYS A 471 13.75 16.83 -19.13
N PRO A 472 12.99 17.23 -18.10
CA PRO A 472 11.61 17.69 -18.32
C PRO A 472 11.60 18.96 -19.18
N GLY A 473 10.57 19.08 -20.02
CA GLY A 473 10.38 20.25 -20.85
C GLY A 473 8.92 20.67 -20.90
N ILE A 474 8.70 21.99 -20.94
CA ILE A 474 7.37 22.58 -21.13
C ILE A 474 7.42 23.59 -22.26
N LYS A 475 6.42 23.55 -23.14
CA LYS A 475 6.16 24.58 -24.12
C LYS A 475 4.80 25.19 -23.87
N LEU A 476 4.73 26.52 -23.94
CA LEU A 476 3.49 27.26 -23.94
C LEU A 476 3.26 27.87 -25.31
N ASN A 477 2.21 27.48 -26.03
CA ASN A 477 1.90 27.93 -27.39
C ASN A 477 3.10 27.80 -28.34
N GLY A 478 3.80 26.66 -28.25
CA GLY A 478 5.01 26.34 -29.02
C GLY A 478 6.30 26.98 -28.51
N LYS A 479 6.25 27.94 -27.57
CA LYS A 479 7.44 28.56 -26.98
C LYS A 479 7.94 27.77 -25.78
N VAL A 480 9.22 27.39 -25.79
CA VAL A 480 9.87 26.66 -24.69
C VAL A 480 9.96 27.56 -23.46
N LEU A 481 9.55 27.02 -22.29
CA LEU A 481 9.75 27.64 -20.99
C LEU A 481 11.12 27.21 -20.42
N THR A 482 11.81 28.16 -19.82
CA THR A 482 13.10 27.92 -19.15
C THR A 482 12.90 27.55 -17.69
N ASP A 483 13.97 27.06 -17.08
CA ASP A 483 14.06 26.78 -15.62
C ASP A 483 13.10 25.69 -15.08
N VAL A 484 12.63 24.81 -15.96
CA VAL A 484 11.84 23.64 -15.57
C VAL A 484 12.78 22.55 -15.03
N LYS A 485 12.62 22.17 -13.77
CA LYS A 485 13.46 21.16 -13.08
C LYS A 485 12.64 20.01 -12.56
N ALA A 486 13.23 18.83 -12.62
CA ALA A 486 12.64 17.64 -12.00
C ALA A 486 12.49 17.83 -10.47
N GLY A 487 11.40 17.32 -9.92
CA GLY A 487 11.09 17.42 -8.48
C GLY A 487 10.47 18.77 -8.06
N GLU A 488 10.10 19.64 -8.98
CA GLU A 488 9.49 20.93 -8.66
C GLU A 488 7.97 20.92 -8.88
N MET A 489 7.28 21.77 -8.13
CA MET A 489 5.92 22.25 -8.43
C MET A 489 6.03 23.57 -9.21
N PHE A 490 6.09 23.46 -10.54
CA PHE A 490 6.38 24.56 -11.45
C PHE A 490 5.15 25.45 -11.66
N SER A 491 5.22 26.72 -11.28
CA SER A 491 4.10 27.66 -11.35
C SER A 491 4.16 28.55 -12.59
N ILE A 492 3.05 28.64 -13.32
CA ILE A 492 2.86 29.55 -14.46
C ILE A 492 1.73 30.52 -14.12
N ASN A 493 2.05 31.71 -13.64
CA ASN A 493 1.06 32.74 -13.34
C ASN A 493 1.01 33.76 -14.48
N ARG A 494 -0.11 33.78 -15.22
CA ARG A 494 -0.31 34.69 -16.36
C ARG A 494 -1.78 34.89 -16.68
N GLU A 495 -2.06 35.83 -17.57
CA GLU A 495 -3.35 35.93 -18.27
C GLU A 495 -3.46 34.79 -19.29
N TRP A 496 -4.38 33.85 -19.03
CA TRP A 496 -4.74 32.75 -19.92
C TRP A 496 -5.84 33.18 -20.90
N LYS A 497 -5.74 32.71 -22.13
CA LYS A 497 -6.72 32.90 -23.19
C LYS A 497 -7.29 31.57 -23.65
N ASN A 498 -8.46 31.64 -24.29
CA ASN A 498 -9.04 30.48 -24.92
C ASN A 498 -8.05 29.85 -25.92
N ASP A 499 -7.98 28.52 -25.94
CA ASP A 499 -7.08 27.75 -26.78
C ASP A 499 -5.58 27.87 -26.46
N ASP A 500 -5.17 28.49 -25.36
CA ASP A 500 -3.80 28.40 -24.87
C ASP A 500 -3.46 26.93 -24.62
N GLN A 501 -2.27 26.51 -25.07
CA GLN A 501 -1.80 25.11 -24.98
C GLN A 501 -0.47 25.01 -24.25
N LEU A 502 -0.40 24.04 -23.36
CA LEU A 502 0.84 23.57 -22.76
C LEU A 502 1.18 22.18 -23.31
N GLU A 503 2.41 22.01 -23.74
CA GLU A 503 2.98 20.70 -24.10
C GLU A 503 4.05 20.37 -23.06
N LEU A 504 3.78 19.37 -22.21
CA LEU A 504 4.75 18.85 -21.28
C LEU A 504 5.39 17.61 -21.89
N ASN A 505 6.67 17.48 -21.68
CA ASN A 505 7.42 16.28 -22.08
C ASN A 505 8.27 15.83 -20.89
N PHE A 506 7.99 14.63 -20.38
CA PHE A 506 8.70 14.01 -19.27
C PHE A 506 9.44 12.75 -19.76
N PRO A 507 10.68 12.88 -20.25
CA PRO A 507 11.43 11.74 -20.75
C PRO A 507 11.56 10.64 -19.71
N MET A 508 11.22 9.42 -20.10
CA MET A 508 11.22 8.22 -19.28
C MET A 508 12.38 7.32 -19.67
N GLU A 509 13.41 7.31 -18.87
CA GLU A 509 14.52 6.35 -19.00
C GLU A 509 14.20 5.05 -18.26
N VAL A 510 14.78 3.95 -18.73
CA VAL A 510 14.74 2.69 -17.98
C VAL A 510 15.71 2.79 -16.83
N ALA A 511 15.22 2.47 -15.64
CA ALA A 511 15.99 2.48 -14.40
C ALA A 511 15.86 1.16 -13.65
N THR A 512 16.84 0.84 -12.82
CA THR A 512 16.77 -0.26 -11.86
C THR A 512 16.89 0.27 -10.45
N GLN A 513 16.17 -0.36 -9.54
CA GLN A 513 16.25 -0.09 -8.10
C GLN A 513 16.66 -1.39 -7.39
N THR A 514 17.64 -1.31 -6.51
CA THR A 514 18.04 -2.44 -5.66
C THR A 514 16.88 -2.82 -4.73
N GLN A 515 16.62 -4.11 -4.67
CA GLN A 515 15.60 -4.74 -3.84
C GLN A 515 16.24 -5.77 -2.89
N VAL A 516 15.40 -6.45 -2.14
CA VAL A 516 15.81 -7.53 -1.23
C VAL A 516 16.82 -8.49 -1.89
N ASN A 517 17.75 -9.02 -1.09
CA ASN A 517 18.78 -9.95 -1.57
C ASN A 517 19.64 -9.41 -2.72
N ASN A 518 19.85 -8.08 -2.75
CA ASN A 518 20.60 -7.40 -3.80
C ASN A 518 20.04 -7.68 -5.21
N SER A 519 18.76 -8.04 -5.31
CA SER A 519 18.00 -8.16 -6.54
C SER A 519 17.66 -6.78 -7.11
N VAL A 520 17.07 -6.73 -8.30
CA VAL A 520 16.67 -5.47 -8.92
C VAL A 520 15.23 -5.50 -9.39
N SER A 521 14.52 -4.41 -9.22
CA SER A 521 13.31 -4.10 -9.98
C SER A 521 13.65 -3.19 -11.16
N VAL A 522 12.82 -3.26 -12.21
CA VAL A 522 12.99 -2.45 -13.43
C VAL A 522 11.81 -1.49 -13.55
N SER A 523 12.08 -0.22 -13.81
CA SER A 523 11.05 0.80 -14.00
C SER A 523 11.32 1.68 -15.23
N ARG A 524 10.27 2.33 -15.73
CA ARG A 524 10.33 3.39 -16.73
C ARG A 524 9.27 4.43 -16.40
N GLY A 525 9.69 5.64 -16.06
CA GLY A 525 8.80 6.61 -15.44
C GLY A 525 8.20 6.07 -14.15
N PRO A 526 6.90 6.25 -13.89
CA PRO A 526 6.25 5.74 -12.67
C PRO A 526 5.93 4.24 -12.73
N ILE A 527 6.05 3.59 -13.90
CA ILE A 527 5.70 2.18 -14.10
C ILE A 527 6.85 1.27 -13.70
N VAL A 528 6.55 0.29 -12.87
CA VAL A 528 7.39 -0.88 -12.57
C VAL A 528 7.05 -2.00 -13.57
N TYR A 529 8.02 -2.76 -13.99
CA TYR A 529 7.86 -3.83 -14.96
C TYR A 529 8.12 -5.19 -14.34
N ALA A 530 7.29 -6.16 -14.68
CA ALA A 530 7.36 -7.55 -14.25
C ALA A 530 7.50 -8.49 -15.45
N LEU A 531 8.05 -9.67 -15.24
CA LEU A 531 8.15 -10.71 -16.26
C LEU A 531 6.75 -11.09 -16.79
N GLU A 532 6.57 -11.09 -18.10
CA GLU A 532 5.38 -11.64 -18.76
C GLU A 532 5.37 -13.16 -18.60
N ILE A 533 4.52 -13.68 -17.71
CA ILE A 533 4.39 -15.12 -17.45
C ILE A 533 3.12 -15.62 -18.13
N LYS A 534 3.24 -16.55 -19.06
CA LYS A 534 2.05 -17.21 -19.62
C LYS A 534 1.34 -17.96 -18.51
N ALA A 535 0.03 -17.76 -18.40
CA ALA A 535 -0.78 -18.28 -17.32
C ALA A 535 -1.83 -19.28 -17.82
N GLU A 536 -2.06 -20.30 -17.01
CA GLU A 536 -3.21 -21.22 -17.12
C GLU A 536 -4.19 -20.86 -16.00
N ASN A 537 -5.42 -20.48 -16.39
CA ASN A 537 -6.49 -20.11 -15.49
C ASN A 537 -7.44 -21.28 -15.31
N LYS A 538 -7.65 -21.73 -14.08
CA LYS A 538 -8.62 -22.77 -13.74
C LYS A 538 -9.75 -22.15 -12.89
N ILE A 539 -10.98 -22.22 -13.36
CA ILE A 539 -12.14 -21.88 -12.56
C ILE A 539 -12.29 -22.90 -11.44
N THR A 540 -12.31 -22.45 -10.19
CA THR A 540 -12.51 -23.27 -9.00
C THR A 540 -13.91 -23.14 -8.44
N LYS A 541 -14.58 -22.00 -8.67
CA LYS A 541 -15.96 -21.75 -8.24
C LYS A 541 -16.64 -20.73 -9.15
N THR A 542 -17.92 -20.97 -9.45
CA THR A 542 -18.81 -19.98 -10.09
C THR A 542 -19.83 -19.49 -9.05
N HIS A 543 -20.00 -18.19 -8.94
CA HIS A 543 -20.92 -17.56 -8.02
C HIS A 543 -22.31 -17.39 -8.62
N SER A 544 -23.31 -17.07 -7.78
CA SER A 544 -24.71 -16.86 -8.21
C SER A 544 -24.89 -15.65 -9.13
N VAL A 545 -24.02 -14.65 -9.01
CA VAL A 545 -23.99 -13.48 -9.89
C VAL A 545 -23.24 -13.85 -11.17
N ALA A 546 -23.89 -13.70 -12.30
CA ALA A 546 -23.34 -14.10 -13.61
C ALA A 546 -22.01 -13.40 -13.91
N GLY A 547 -21.03 -14.18 -14.36
CA GLY A 547 -19.69 -13.70 -14.73
C GLY A 547 -18.74 -13.47 -13.57
N PHE A 548 -19.11 -13.83 -12.33
CA PHE A 548 -18.21 -13.82 -11.17
C PHE A 548 -17.79 -15.24 -10.83
N THR A 549 -16.47 -15.47 -10.85
CA THR A 549 -15.85 -16.79 -10.67
C THR A 549 -14.54 -16.66 -9.91
N ASP A 550 -14.21 -17.69 -9.13
CA ASP A 550 -12.88 -17.82 -8.51
C ASP A 550 -11.93 -18.52 -9.47
N TYR A 551 -10.69 -18.04 -9.52
CA TYR A 551 -9.64 -18.63 -10.35
C TYR A 551 -8.42 -19.04 -9.53
N GLU A 552 -7.94 -20.26 -9.77
CA GLU A 552 -6.53 -20.58 -9.58
C GLU A 552 -5.76 -20.29 -10.86
N ILE A 553 -4.61 -19.66 -10.73
CA ILE A 553 -3.76 -19.23 -11.83
C ILE A 553 -2.38 -19.82 -11.63
N ARG A 554 -1.90 -20.61 -12.61
CA ARG A 554 -0.60 -21.27 -12.57
C ARG A 554 0.27 -20.84 -13.76
N PRO A 555 1.61 -20.82 -13.61
CA PRO A 555 2.48 -20.48 -14.71
C PRO A 555 2.48 -21.61 -15.76
N ALA A 556 2.25 -21.24 -17.03
CA ALA A 556 2.38 -22.10 -18.22
C ALA A 556 3.69 -21.85 -18.98
N SER A 557 4.56 -20.98 -18.47
CA SER A 557 5.92 -20.74 -18.96
C SER A 557 6.90 -20.70 -17.81
N ALA A 558 8.21 -20.79 -18.13
CA ALA A 558 9.24 -20.56 -17.13
C ALA A 558 9.14 -19.15 -16.56
N TRP A 559 9.44 -19.01 -15.28
CA TRP A 559 9.39 -17.74 -14.54
C TRP A 559 10.70 -17.42 -13.80
N ASN A 560 11.52 -18.39 -13.49
CA ASN A 560 12.70 -18.31 -12.65
C ASN A 560 13.92 -17.73 -13.41
N TYR A 561 13.79 -16.49 -13.88
CA TYR A 561 14.83 -15.80 -14.62
C TYR A 561 15.60 -14.79 -13.78
N GLY A 562 16.92 -14.74 -14.01
CA GLY A 562 17.76 -13.60 -13.61
C GLY A 562 18.11 -12.74 -14.83
N LEU A 563 18.31 -11.44 -14.62
CA LEU A 563 18.61 -10.48 -15.69
C LEU A 563 20.11 -10.43 -16.00
N SER A 564 20.46 -10.43 -17.28
CA SER A 564 21.81 -10.23 -17.79
C SER A 564 22.03 -8.74 -18.11
N LEU A 565 22.30 -7.91 -17.09
CA LEU A 565 22.37 -6.45 -17.24
C LEU A 565 23.75 -5.94 -17.71
N GLY A 566 24.82 -6.73 -17.53
CA GLY A 566 26.18 -6.30 -17.86
C GLY A 566 26.65 -5.06 -17.12
N LYS A 567 27.68 -4.38 -17.65
CA LYS A 567 28.22 -3.13 -17.10
C LYS A 567 27.87 -1.88 -17.94
N GLY A 568 26.94 -2.03 -18.90
CA GLY A 568 26.62 -0.96 -19.86
C GLY A 568 25.49 -0.04 -19.39
N ASN A 569 25.15 0.92 -20.25
CA ASN A 569 23.96 1.75 -20.07
C ASN A 569 22.70 0.88 -20.19
N LEU A 570 21.81 0.96 -19.22
CA LEU A 570 20.57 0.18 -19.17
C LEU A 570 19.73 0.33 -20.46
N ASN A 571 19.66 1.53 -21.04
CA ASN A 571 18.91 1.77 -22.28
C ASN A 571 19.51 1.03 -23.50
N SER A 572 20.78 0.58 -23.43
CA SER A 572 21.37 -0.27 -24.46
C SER A 572 21.11 -1.76 -24.26
N VAL A 573 20.83 -2.17 -23.02
CA VAL A 573 20.61 -3.57 -22.62
C VAL A 573 19.12 -3.91 -22.57
N ILE A 574 18.29 -2.96 -22.16
CA ILE A 574 16.84 -3.12 -22.07
C ILE A 574 16.18 -2.30 -23.17
N LYS A 575 15.56 -2.99 -24.12
CA LYS A 575 14.90 -2.35 -25.26
C LYS A 575 13.46 -2.02 -24.94
N VAL A 576 13.07 -0.76 -25.15
CA VAL A 576 11.67 -0.30 -25.05
C VAL A 576 10.94 -0.62 -26.35
N VAL A 577 9.86 -1.38 -26.28
CA VAL A 577 9.00 -1.71 -27.41
C VAL A 577 7.66 -1.00 -27.21
N LYS A 578 7.33 -0.07 -28.10
CA LYS A 578 6.08 0.71 -28.07
C LYS A 578 5.09 0.16 -29.09
N SER A 579 3.81 0.13 -28.76
CA SER A 579 2.68 -0.20 -29.62
C SER A 579 1.57 0.85 -29.46
N ALA A 580 0.52 0.76 -30.25
CA ALA A 580 -0.61 1.68 -30.13
C ALA A 580 -1.27 1.56 -28.74
N MET A 581 -1.76 2.68 -28.22
CA MET A 581 -2.52 2.72 -26.99
C MET A 581 -3.82 1.93 -27.14
N THR A 582 -4.20 1.20 -26.11
CA THR A 582 -5.43 0.41 -26.03
C THR A 582 -6.38 0.99 -24.98
N GLU A 583 -7.62 0.55 -25.00
CA GLU A 583 -8.62 0.98 -24.00
C GLU A 583 -8.22 0.57 -22.57
N ASN A 584 -7.64 -0.64 -22.41
CA ASN A 584 -7.14 -1.09 -21.12
C ASN A 584 -5.66 -1.48 -21.20
N PRO A 585 -4.75 -0.56 -20.92
CA PRO A 585 -3.31 -0.79 -21.02
C PRO A 585 -2.76 -1.73 -19.92
N PHE A 586 -3.56 -2.02 -18.90
CA PHE A 586 -3.22 -2.97 -17.82
C PHE A 586 -3.61 -4.42 -18.17
N ILE A 587 -3.71 -4.76 -19.46
CA ILE A 587 -3.75 -6.13 -19.95
C ILE A 587 -2.43 -6.40 -20.66
N ALA A 588 -1.64 -7.38 -20.20
CA ALA A 588 -0.26 -7.58 -20.67
C ALA A 588 -0.13 -7.73 -22.19
N VAL A 589 -1.01 -8.50 -22.84
CA VAL A 589 -1.00 -8.65 -24.31
C VAL A 589 -1.34 -7.36 -25.04
N GLN A 590 -2.05 -6.44 -24.40
CA GLN A 590 -2.50 -5.15 -24.92
C GLN A 590 -1.66 -3.98 -24.43
N SER A 591 -0.66 -4.22 -23.57
CA SER A 591 0.16 -3.13 -23.00
C SER A 591 0.85 -2.35 -24.11
N PRO A 592 0.73 -1.01 -24.13
CA PRO A 592 1.32 -0.18 -25.15
C PRO A 592 2.85 -0.05 -25.04
N VAL A 593 3.41 -0.41 -23.88
CA VAL A 593 4.85 -0.39 -23.66
C VAL A 593 5.29 -1.69 -23.00
N LYS A 594 6.22 -2.39 -23.63
CA LYS A 594 6.90 -3.57 -23.11
C LYS A 594 8.40 -3.35 -23.12
N LEU A 595 9.12 -4.02 -22.23
CA LEU A 595 10.57 -4.02 -22.23
C LEU A 595 11.09 -5.39 -22.61
N LYS A 596 12.16 -5.43 -23.41
CA LYS A 596 12.85 -6.66 -23.77
C LYS A 596 14.26 -6.63 -23.22
N VAL A 597 14.67 -7.70 -22.55
CA VAL A 597 15.96 -7.82 -21.90
C VAL A 597 16.47 -9.25 -22.00
N GLN A 598 17.81 -9.43 -21.98
CA GLN A 598 18.39 -10.77 -21.89
C GLN A 598 18.31 -11.30 -20.47
N GLY A 599 17.92 -12.57 -20.34
CA GLY A 599 17.86 -13.27 -19.06
C GLY A 599 18.32 -14.71 -19.16
N LYS A 600 18.67 -15.30 -18.03
CA LYS A 600 18.99 -16.71 -17.91
C LYS A 600 18.10 -17.36 -16.86
N LYS A 601 17.66 -18.58 -17.11
CA LYS A 601 16.96 -19.40 -16.12
C LYS A 601 17.88 -19.72 -14.94
N ILE A 602 17.29 -19.83 -13.77
CA ILE A 602 17.97 -20.25 -12.53
C ILE A 602 17.28 -21.53 -12.06
N PRO A 603 17.68 -22.73 -12.52
CA PRO A 603 16.98 -23.99 -12.22
C PRO A 603 16.89 -24.31 -10.71
N SER A 604 17.83 -23.79 -9.89
CA SER A 604 17.81 -23.94 -8.44
C SER A 604 16.75 -23.09 -7.74
N TRP A 605 16.17 -22.10 -8.41
CA TRP A 605 15.11 -21.24 -7.88
C TRP A 605 13.74 -21.80 -8.26
N GLY A 606 13.09 -22.46 -7.32
CA GLY A 606 11.82 -23.14 -7.49
C GLY A 606 10.74 -22.64 -6.55
N LEU A 607 9.63 -23.38 -6.53
CA LEU A 607 8.58 -23.18 -5.52
C LEU A 607 9.08 -23.61 -4.14
N GLY A 608 8.64 -22.87 -3.12
CA GLY A 608 8.94 -23.10 -1.73
C GLY A 608 8.44 -24.46 -1.19
N TYR A 609 8.59 -24.69 0.09
CA TYR A 609 8.33 -25.97 0.72
C TYR A 609 6.90 -26.48 0.55
N ASN A 610 5.91 -25.57 0.63
CA ASN A 610 4.49 -25.89 0.46
C ASN A 610 4.01 -25.91 -1.00
N LYS A 611 4.87 -25.56 -1.95
CA LYS A 611 4.55 -25.44 -3.38
C LYS A 611 3.50 -24.37 -3.72
N ILE A 612 3.27 -23.42 -2.82
CA ILE A 612 2.28 -22.35 -2.97
C ILE A 612 2.93 -21.06 -3.46
N ALA A 613 4.03 -20.61 -2.85
CA ALA A 613 4.82 -19.48 -3.29
C ALA A 613 6.19 -19.93 -3.83
N ALA A 614 6.90 -19.09 -4.56
CA ALA A 614 8.32 -19.29 -4.84
C ALA A 614 9.13 -19.22 -3.55
N PHE A 615 10.37 -19.74 -3.56
CA PHE A 615 11.37 -19.27 -2.60
C PHE A 615 11.62 -17.77 -2.86
N ASP A 616 12.08 -17.07 -1.82
CA ASP A 616 12.47 -15.68 -1.99
C ASP A 616 13.54 -15.54 -3.09
N VAL A 617 13.62 -14.34 -3.67
CA VAL A 617 14.60 -14.07 -4.74
C VAL A 617 16.02 -14.42 -4.29
N PRO A 618 16.78 -15.19 -5.08
CA PRO A 618 18.15 -15.56 -4.74
C PRO A 618 19.05 -14.33 -4.56
N PHE A 619 20.00 -14.40 -3.62
CA PHE A 619 20.96 -13.32 -3.37
C PHE A 619 21.82 -13.07 -4.62
N SER A 620 21.83 -11.85 -5.10
CA SER A 620 22.54 -11.44 -6.33
C SER A 620 23.98 -11.01 -6.06
N PRO A 621 24.90 -11.24 -7.05
CA PRO A 621 24.72 -11.90 -8.33
C PRO A 621 24.59 -13.42 -8.24
N VAL A 622 23.87 -14.02 -9.22
CA VAL A 622 23.66 -15.48 -9.31
C VAL A 622 24.33 -16.05 -10.56
N ALA A 623 25.08 -17.14 -10.38
CA ALA A 623 25.63 -17.88 -11.51
C ALA A 623 24.56 -18.77 -12.16
N SER A 624 24.51 -18.80 -13.47
CA SER A 624 23.68 -19.72 -14.23
C SER A 624 24.42 -20.15 -15.49
N ASN A 625 24.41 -21.47 -15.76
CA ASN A 625 24.96 -22.07 -16.98
C ASN A 625 23.92 -22.19 -18.09
N GLU A 626 22.69 -21.78 -17.83
CA GLU A 626 21.60 -21.80 -18.81
C GLU A 626 21.89 -20.84 -19.95
N LYS A 627 21.29 -21.16 -21.11
CA LYS A 627 21.36 -20.30 -22.30
C LYS A 627 20.70 -18.97 -22.03
N GLU A 628 21.27 -17.93 -22.56
CA GLU A 628 20.68 -16.60 -22.55
C GLU A 628 19.50 -16.51 -23.52
N GLU A 629 18.39 -15.95 -23.08
CA GLU A 629 17.15 -15.79 -23.84
C GLU A 629 16.65 -14.34 -23.72
N GLU A 630 16.02 -13.82 -24.77
CA GLU A 630 15.30 -12.56 -24.70
C GLU A 630 13.97 -12.79 -23.99
N ILE A 631 13.73 -12.11 -22.86
CA ILE A 631 12.50 -12.14 -22.09
C ILE A 631 11.77 -10.80 -22.20
N THR A 632 10.46 -10.84 -22.04
CA THR A 632 9.59 -9.65 -22.10
C THR A 632 9.14 -9.27 -20.70
N LEU A 633 9.26 -7.97 -20.38
CA LEU A 633 8.68 -7.40 -19.18
C LEU A 633 7.48 -6.52 -19.58
N VAL A 634 6.41 -6.60 -18.79
CA VAL A 634 5.15 -5.85 -18.93
C VAL A 634 4.90 -5.02 -17.69
N PRO A 635 4.04 -4.00 -17.73
CA PRO A 635 3.70 -3.22 -16.52
C PRO A 635 3.24 -4.14 -15.38
N TYR A 636 3.73 -3.88 -14.17
CA TYR A 636 3.48 -4.66 -12.95
C TYR A 636 1.98 -4.98 -12.74
N GLY A 637 1.13 -3.96 -12.92
CA GLY A 637 -0.31 -4.07 -12.78
C GLY A 637 -1.03 -4.84 -13.89
N SER A 638 -0.30 -5.39 -14.90
CA SER A 638 -0.94 -6.01 -16.07
C SER A 638 -1.21 -7.51 -15.92
N GLU A 639 -0.63 -8.16 -14.89
CA GLU A 639 -0.74 -9.61 -14.70
C GLU A 639 -1.13 -9.98 -13.28
N ASN A 640 -1.88 -11.08 -13.12
CA ASN A 640 -2.20 -11.63 -11.81
C ASN A 640 -1.02 -12.43 -11.21
N ILE A 641 -0.21 -13.07 -12.07
CA ILE A 641 1.04 -13.72 -11.68
C ILE A 641 2.21 -12.96 -12.31
N ARG A 642 3.26 -12.73 -11.53
CA ARG A 642 4.36 -11.82 -11.93
C ARG A 642 5.67 -12.17 -11.24
N LEU A 643 6.75 -11.68 -11.80
CA LEU A 643 8.07 -11.61 -11.18
C LEU A 643 8.59 -10.19 -11.40
N SER A 644 8.84 -9.43 -10.35
CA SER A 644 9.28 -8.04 -10.42
C SER A 644 10.59 -7.75 -9.66
N CYS A 645 10.99 -8.63 -8.75
CA CYS A 645 12.31 -8.63 -8.15
C CYS A 645 13.16 -9.70 -8.83
N PHE A 646 14.18 -9.25 -9.57
CA PHE A 646 15.00 -10.14 -10.40
C PHE A 646 16.40 -10.29 -9.81
N PRO A 647 16.93 -11.51 -9.68
CA PRO A 647 18.35 -11.68 -9.46
C PRO A 647 19.14 -11.19 -10.67
N VAL A 648 20.34 -10.66 -10.44
CA VAL A 648 21.27 -10.27 -11.51
C VAL A 648 22.19 -11.45 -11.80
N ILE A 649 22.33 -11.80 -13.08
CA ILE A 649 23.24 -12.87 -13.51
C ILE A 649 24.69 -12.41 -13.39
N GLY A 650 25.53 -13.21 -12.74
CA GLY A 650 26.94 -12.92 -12.54
C GLY A 650 27.62 -13.91 -11.62
N GLN A 651 28.90 -13.66 -11.32
CA GLN A 651 29.62 -14.49 -10.35
C GLN A 651 29.17 -14.16 -8.91
N PRO A 652 28.74 -15.14 -8.13
CA PRO A 652 28.30 -14.94 -6.74
C PRO A 652 29.38 -14.25 -5.90
N LYS A 653 28.97 -13.32 -5.05
CA LYS A 653 29.82 -12.54 -4.15
C LYS A 653 29.23 -12.61 -2.74
N LYS A 654 29.41 -13.74 -2.06
CA LYS A 654 28.96 -13.89 -0.67
C LYS A 654 30.14 -13.69 0.28
N VAL A 655 29.86 -13.12 1.45
CA VAL A 655 30.82 -12.98 2.54
C VAL A 655 31.07 -14.36 3.14
N ASN A 656 32.32 -14.82 3.16
CA ASN A 656 32.69 -16.16 3.63
C ASN A 656 33.95 -16.21 4.51
N LYS A 657 34.52 -15.02 4.87
CA LYS A 657 35.73 -14.93 5.71
C LYS A 657 35.43 -14.44 7.11
N SER A 658 34.84 -13.26 7.20
CA SER A 658 34.44 -12.67 8.48
C SER A 658 33.31 -11.66 8.29
N LEU A 659 32.50 -11.51 9.32
CA LEU A 659 31.46 -10.48 9.43
C LEU A 659 31.37 -10.08 10.91
N VAL A 660 31.21 -8.78 11.14
CA VAL A 660 30.90 -8.19 12.45
C VAL A 660 29.70 -7.27 12.25
N GLU A 661 28.68 -7.45 13.07
CA GLU A 661 27.48 -6.58 13.10
C GLU A 661 27.12 -6.32 14.56
N ASN A 662 27.22 -5.04 14.96
CA ASN A 662 26.92 -4.60 16.33
C ASN A 662 25.59 -3.82 16.42
N PHE A 663 24.88 -3.68 15.31
CA PHE A 663 23.63 -2.92 15.23
C PHE A 663 23.68 -1.47 15.78
N ASP A 664 24.86 -0.87 15.89
CA ASP A 664 25.04 0.50 16.42
C ASP A 664 24.27 1.57 15.62
N LYS A 665 24.00 1.31 14.35
CA LYS A 665 23.41 2.28 13.40
C LYS A 665 21.98 1.96 12.94
N GLY A 666 21.41 0.89 13.43
CA GLY A 666 20.09 0.42 13.01
C GLY A 666 20.05 -1.06 12.60
N MET A 667 19.03 -1.43 11.86
CA MET A 667 18.91 -2.75 11.24
C MET A 667 20.04 -2.96 10.22
N ALA A 668 20.55 -4.19 10.13
CA ALA A 668 21.57 -4.53 9.13
C ALA A 668 20.96 -4.50 7.71
N ALA A 669 21.54 -3.71 6.81
CA ALA A 669 20.97 -3.42 5.50
C ALA A 669 20.82 -4.65 4.57
N ASP A 670 21.70 -5.65 4.71
CA ASP A 670 21.76 -6.84 3.84
C ASP A 670 21.11 -8.08 4.47
N TRP A 671 20.45 -7.91 5.63
CA TRP A 671 19.77 -9.00 6.30
C TRP A 671 18.27 -8.93 6.01
N VAL A 672 17.64 -10.09 5.91
CA VAL A 672 16.21 -10.22 5.60
C VAL A 672 15.52 -10.97 6.72
N PHE A 673 14.37 -10.48 7.14
CA PHE A 673 13.56 -11.21 8.10
C PHE A 673 12.40 -11.96 7.43
N TYR A 674 12.08 -13.13 7.99
CA TYR A 674 11.07 -14.05 7.49
C TYR A 674 10.15 -14.46 8.64
N GLY A 675 8.85 -14.28 8.45
CA GLY A 675 7.82 -14.76 9.35
C GLY A 675 7.86 -14.10 10.73
N GLY A 676 7.66 -12.82 10.81
CA GLY A 676 7.64 -12.03 12.04
C GLY A 676 8.19 -10.63 11.82
N GLY A 677 8.07 -9.79 12.83
CA GLY A 677 8.67 -8.46 12.83
C GLY A 677 10.02 -8.46 13.51
N TRP A 678 10.89 -7.59 13.05
CA TRP A 678 12.14 -7.25 13.68
C TRP A 678 12.27 -5.73 13.71
N PHE A 679 12.87 -5.19 14.76
CA PHE A 679 13.08 -3.75 14.90
C PHE A 679 14.36 -3.46 15.65
N TRP A 680 14.92 -2.30 15.37
CA TRP A 680 16.07 -1.78 16.09
C TRP A 680 15.63 -0.87 17.24
N LYS A 681 16.26 -1.02 18.39
CA LYS A 681 16.07 -0.14 19.54
C LYS A 681 17.28 -0.19 20.45
N ASP A 682 17.76 0.96 20.87
CA ASP A 682 18.82 1.12 21.88
C ASP A 682 20.12 0.36 21.56
N GLY A 683 20.49 0.23 20.27
CA GLY A 683 21.70 -0.49 19.83
C GLY A 683 21.52 -2.01 19.67
N GLU A 684 20.36 -2.55 19.96
CA GLU A 684 20.03 -3.98 19.81
C GLU A 684 19.02 -4.19 18.68
N VAL A 685 19.12 -5.32 17.98
CA VAL A 685 18.06 -5.80 17.11
C VAL A 685 17.12 -6.71 17.90
N ASN A 686 15.83 -6.48 17.76
CA ASN A 686 14.81 -7.14 18.58
C ASN A 686 13.81 -7.88 17.69
N SER A 687 13.44 -9.09 18.09
CA SER A 687 12.28 -9.76 17.52
C SER A 687 10.99 -9.14 18.06
N ALA A 688 9.99 -8.94 17.20
CA ALA A 688 8.69 -8.45 17.59
C ALA A 688 7.66 -9.56 17.69
N SER A 689 6.76 -9.42 18.65
CA SER A 689 5.54 -10.22 18.70
C SER A 689 4.64 -9.83 17.53
N ASN A 690 4.26 -10.80 16.71
CA ASN A 690 3.17 -10.66 15.75
C ASN A 690 1.86 -11.22 16.33
N ALA A 691 1.86 -11.60 17.60
CA ALA A 691 0.66 -12.03 18.29
C ALA A 691 -0.23 -10.80 18.50
N GLY A 692 -1.24 -10.68 17.69
CA GLY A 692 -2.41 -9.88 18.04
C GLY A 692 -3.24 -10.63 19.09
N SER A 693 -4.16 -9.93 19.74
CA SER A 693 -5.12 -10.47 20.73
C SER A 693 -6.04 -11.56 20.19
N GLY A 694 -5.85 -12.03 18.96
CA GLY A 694 -6.64 -13.07 18.29
C GLY A 694 -5.94 -14.39 18.04
N GLY A 695 -4.77 -14.65 18.63
CA GLY A 695 -4.05 -15.91 18.47
C GLY A 695 -3.31 -16.05 17.14
N PHE A 696 -2.96 -14.94 16.51
CA PHE A 696 -2.06 -14.90 15.36
C PHE A 696 -0.70 -15.46 15.76
N GLY A 697 -0.37 -16.64 15.25
CA GLY A 697 0.76 -17.43 15.71
C GLY A 697 2.08 -16.69 15.58
N ILE A 698 2.98 -16.90 16.54
CA ILE A 698 4.39 -16.55 16.41
C ILE A 698 4.99 -17.54 15.42
N ASN A 699 5.18 -17.11 14.17
CA ASN A 699 5.61 -17.95 13.07
C ASN A 699 7.12 -18.20 13.02
N GLY A 700 7.81 -18.22 14.16
CA GLY A 700 9.26 -18.46 14.23
C GLY A 700 10.04 -17.44 13.43
N SER A 701 10.20 -16.27 14.02
CA SER A 701 10.85 -15.12 13.39
C SER A 701 12.33 -15.38 13.12
N LYS A 702 12.78 -15.16 11.89
CA LYS A 702 14.17 -15.32 11.45
C LYS A 702 14.69 -14.02 10.87
N TYR A 703 15.94 -13.68 11.19
CA TYR A 703 16.67 -12.56 10.60
C TYR A 703 17.97 -13.08 10.01
N VAL A 704 18.08 -13.13 8.69
CA VAL A 704 19.09 -13.93 7.97
C VAL A 704 19.95 -13.06 7.08
N ALA A 705 21.28 -13.20 7.22
CA ALA A 705 22.30 -12.58 6.37
C ALA A 705 22.47 -13.39 5.08
N ASN A 706 21.54 -13.28 4.13
CA ASN A 706 21.52 -14.10 2.90
C ASN A 706 22.76 -13.92 2.01
N GLY A 707 23.47 -12.79 2.16
CA GLY A 707 24.73 -12.50 1.46
C GLY A 707 25.95 -13.22 2.01
N THR A 708 25.78 -14.20 2.93
CA THR A 708 26.88 -14.94 3.56
C THR A 708 26.90 -16.41 3.17
N ASP A 709 28.08 -17.05 3.23
CA ASP A 709 28.25 -18.49 3.00
C ASP A 709 29.45 -19.01 3.78
N PHE A 710 29.22 -19.58 4.95
CA PHE A 710 30.24 -20.06 5.85
C PHE A 710 30.20 -21.59 5.97
N LYS A 711 31.38 -22.21 5.90
CA LYS A 711 31.57 -23.66 6.06
C LYS A 711 32.08 -24.03 7.44
N ASP A 712 33.34 -23.64 7.75
CA ASP A 712 34.02 -23.87 9.02
C ASP A 712 34.30 -22.53 9.68
N PHE A 713 33.85 -22.34 10.91
CA PHE A 713 33.83 -21.01 11.51
C PHE A 713 33.71 -21.03 13.04
N THR A 714 34.02 -19.89 13.63
CA THR A 714 33.52 -19.50 14.96
C THR A 714 32.46 -18.43 14.77
N TYR A 715 31.24 -18.66 15.26
CA TYR A 715 30.10 -17.73 15.19
C TYR A 715 29.59 -17.44 16.60
N GLN A 716 29.45 -16.18 16.96
CA GLN A 716 29.03 -15.70 18.28
C GLN A 716 28.08 -14.52 18.12
N ALA A 717 27.10 -14.45 19.04
CA ALA A 717 26.31 -13.25 19.29
C ALA A 717 25.86 -13.21 20.75
N ASP A 718 25.52 -12.02 21.20
CA ASP A 718 24.85 -11.81 22.47
C ASP A 718 23.33 -11.97 22.30
N VAL A 719 22.69 -12.75 23.18
CA VAL A 719 21.29 -13.15 23.09
C VAL A 719 20.61 -12.94 24.43
N LYS A 720 19.50 -12.22 24.42
CA LYS A 720 18.68 -11.93 25.62
C LYS A 720 17.23 -12.34 25.32
N ILE A 721 16.65 -13.20 26.16
CA ILE A 721 15.26 -13.65 26.04
C ILE A 721 14.42 -12.77 26.97
N ASN A 722 13.48 -12.03 26.39
CA ASN A 722 12.66 -11.05 27.11
C ASN A 722 11.30 -11.62 27.54
N THR A 723 10.80 -12.67 26.87
CA THR A 723 9.59 -13.42 27.25
C THR A 723 9.81 -14.91 27.12
N ALA A 724 8.92 -15.74 27.68
CA ALA A 724 9.03 -17.19 27.62
C ALA A 724 9.08 -17.72 26.16
N GLY A 725 10.04 -18.61 25.87
CA GLY A 725 10.28 -19.23 24.57
C GLY A 725 11.76 -19.52 24.33
N ASP A 726 12.17 -19.58 23.08
CA ASP A 726 13.57 -19.80 22.73
C ASP A 726 14.12 -18.75 21.72
N ALA A 727 15.42 -18.47 21.84
CA ALA A 727 16.12 -17.59 20.92
C ALA A 727 17.60 -17.98 20.77
N GLY A 728 18.18 -17.72 19.59
CA GLY A 728 19.57 -18.06 19.32
C GLY A 728 20.01 -17.88 17.88
N LEU A 729 21.03 -18.67 17.50
CA LEU A 729 21.83 -18.51 16.29
C LEU A 729 21.48 -19.55 15.24
N MET A 730 21.28 -19.11 14.01
CA MET A 730 21.15 -19.95 12.83
C MET A 730 22.45 -19.98 12.04
N PHE A 731 22.82 -21.13 11.49
CA PHE A 731 24.03 -21.25 10.66
C PHE A 731 23.90 -22.32 9.59
N ARG A 732 24.71 -22.18 8.53
CA ARG A 732 24.61 -22.97 7.30
C ARG A 732 23.20 -23.01 6.73
N VAL A 733 22.55 -21.83 6.75
CA VAL A 733 21.17 -21.64 6.31
C VAL A 733 21.10 -21.53 4.80
N SER A 734 20.15 -22.22 4.20
CA SER A 734 19.73 -22.05 2.82
C SER A 734 18.21 -22.07 2.71
N ASN A 735 17.70 -21.43 1.66
CA ASN A 735 16.27 -21.35 1.35
C ASN A 735 15.39 -20.91 2.53
N PRO A 736 15.74 -19.81 3.23
CA PRO A 736 14.85 -19.28 4.26
C PRO A 736 13.53 -18.83 3.63
N ALA A 737 12.43 -19.14 4.32
CA ALA A 737 11.08 -18.78 3.89
C ALA A 737 10.21 -18.47 5.11
N ILE A 738 8.98 -18.03 4.89
CA ILE A 738 7.98 -17.75 5.92
C ILE A 738 7.54 -19.08 6.54
N GLY A 739 7.41 -19.12 7.87
CA GLY A 739 7.07 -20.30 8.66
C GLY A 739 8.15 -20.69 9.69
N PRO A 740 7.79 -21.32 10.82
CA PRO A 740 8.70 -21.54 11.95
C PRO A 740 10.01 -22.25 11.58
N ASP A 741 9.92 -23.34 10.86
CA ASP A 741 11.04 -24.17 10.46
C ASP A 741 11.24 -24.22 8.93
N ALA A 742 10.76 -23.16 8.26
CA ALA A 742 10.85 -22.99 6.81
C ALA A 742 12.26 -22.50 6.42
N TYR A 743 13.23 -23.35 6.54
CA TYR A 743 14.62 -23.19 6.08
C TYR A 743 15.32 -24.57 6.06
N GLN A 744 16.49 -24.62 5.48
CA GLN A 744 17.43 -25.71 5.58
C GLN A 744 18.67 -25.20 6.30
N GLY A 745 19.11 -25.89 7.35
CA GLY A 745 20.24 -25.44 8.15
C GLY A 745 20.15 -25.85 9.62
N TYR A 746 21.07 -25.33 10.41
CA TYR A 746 21.13 -25.59 11.86
C TYR A 746 20.69 -24.38 12.66
N TYR A 747 20.23 -24.64 13.86
CA TYR A 747 19.91 -23.64 14.86
C TYR A 747 20.36 -24.12 16.24
N VAL A 748 21.01 -23.23 16.98
CA VAL A 748 21.32 -23.40 18.40
C VAL A 748 20.62 -22.30 19.18
N GLY A 749 19.86 -22.69 20.19
CA GLY A 749 19.05 -21.74 20.98
C GLY A 749 19.10 -22.00 22.47
N LEU A 750 18.91 -20.92 23.20
CA LEU A 750 18.60 -20.90 24.62
C LEU A 750 17.09 -21.06 24.76
N ASN A 751 16.62 -22.12 25.46
CA ASN A 751 15.21 -22.34 25.72
C ASN A 751 14.91 -22.04 27.19
N GLN A 752 14.22 -20.90 27.41
CA GLN A 752 13.91 -20.44 28.76
C GLN A 752 12.85 -21.31 29.43
N VAL A 753 11.89 -21.83 28.66
CA VAL A 753 10.78 -22.65 29.20
C VAL A 753 11.30 -23.99 29.77
N ASP A 754 12.18 -24.63 29.01
CA ASP A 754 12.73 -25.96 29.38
C ASP A 754 14.00 -25.85 30.24
N GLY A 755 14.59 -24.66 30.39
CA GLY A 755 15.88 -24.47 31.07
C GLY A 755 16.99 -25.27 30.37
N THR A 756 17.13 -25.12 29.05
CA THR A 756 18.09 -25.89 28.25
C THR A 756 18.78 -24.99 27.20
N VAL A 757 19.97 -25.39 26.81
CA VAL A 757 20.55 -25.08 25.52
C VAL A 757 20.35 -26.27 24.61
N GLN A 758 19.88 -26.01 23.36
CA GLN A 758 19.63 -27.06 22.39
C GLN A 758 20.19 -26.73 21.03
N ILE A 759 20.63 -27.73 20.29
CA ILE A 759 20.95 -27.63 18.88
C ILE A 759 20.11 -28.62 18.08
N GLY A 760 19.66 -28.19 16.92
CA GLY A 760 18.91 -29.00 16.00
C GLY A 760 19.04 -28.52 14.58
N LYS A 761 18.32 -29.14 13.68
CA LYS A 761 18.26 -28.79 12.25
C LYS A 761 16.84 -28.69 11.75
N ALA A 762 16.62 -27.80 10.81
CA ALA A 762 15.40 -27.74 10.04
C ALA A 762 15.60 -28.36 8.65
N SER A 763 14.65 -29.16 8.22
CA SER A 763 14.62 -29.79 6.90
C SER A 763 13.17 -29.95 6.45
N ASN A 764 12.81 -29.37 5.30
CA ASN A 764 11.46 -29.47 4.75
C ASN A 764 10.36 -29.07 5.76
N GLN A 765 10.54 -27.97 6.46
CA GLN A 765 9.64 -27.44 7.51
C GLN A 765 9.50 -28.37 8.74
N LYS A 766 10.45 -29.26 8.95
CA LYS A 766 10.48 -30.15 10.11
C LYS A 766 11.69 -29.84 10.96
N TRP A 767 11.44 -29.57 12.22
CA TRP A 767 12.46 -29.38 13.23
C TRP A 767 12.88 -30.74 13.79
N MET A 768 14.19 -30.94 13.96
CA MET A 768 14.78 -32.12 14.60
C MET A 768 15.82 -31.67 15.61
N VAL A 769 15.59 -31.94 16.87
CA VAL A 769 16.60 -31.77 17.92
C VAL A 769 17.70 -32.81 17.74
N LEU A 770 18.93 -32.37 17.66
CA LEU A 770 20.13 -33.24 17.58
C LEU A 770 20.69 -33.53 18.97
N SER A 771 20.73 -32.50 19.83
CA SER A 771 21.20 -32.65 21.22
C SER A 771 20.71 -31.46 22.06
N ALA A 772 20.58 -31.71 23.39
CA ALA A 772 20.22 -30.68 24.35
C ALA A 772 20.94 -30.91 25.67
N ALA A 773 21.26 -29.86 26.42
CA ALA A 773 21.84 -29.89 27.75
C ALA A 773 21.08 -28.96 28.70
N LYS A 774 21.00 -29.31 29.97
CA LYS A 774 20.43 -28.45 31.00
C LYS A 774 21.29 -27.21 31.17
N PHE A 775 20.65 -26.07 31.06
CA PHE A 775 21.23 -24.74 31.25
C PHE A 775 20.13 -23.80 31.72
N PRO A 776 20.16 -23.30 32.96
CA PRO A 776 19.13 -22.40 33.45
C PRO A 776 19.22 -21.05 32.73
N VAL A 777 18.19 -20.75 31.93
CA VAL A 777 18.10 -19.49 31.17
C VAL A 777 17.24 -18.53 31.97
N GLU A 778 17.84 -17.41 32.39
CA GLU A 778 17.17 -16.33 33.08
C GLU A 778 16.60 -15.30 32.07
N MET A 779 15.34 -14.90 32.24
CA MET A 779 14.76 -13.83 31.40
C MET A 779 15.47 -12.49 31.63
N ASN A 780 15.56 -11.68 30.59
CA ASN A 780 16.17 -10.34 30.58
C ASN A 780 17.67 -10.34 30.90
N LYS A 781 18.32 -11.47 30.90
CA LYS A 781 19.76 -11.60 31.03
C LYS A 781 20.41 -11.84 29.68
N MET A 782 21.47 -11.08 29.38
CA MET A 782 22.28 -11.26 28.19
C MET A 782 23.23 -12.43 28.36
N TYR A 783 23.28 -13.32 27.38
CA TYR A 783 24.18 -14.45 27.29
C TYR A 783 25.00 -14.36 26.00
N SER A 784 26.30 -14.59 26.09
CA SER A 784 27.16 -14.71 24.91
C SER A 784 27.14 -16.15 24.41
N LEU A 785 26.38 -16.41 23.33
CA LEU A 785 26.24 -17.72 22.71
C LEU A 785 27.22 -17.88 21.55
N LYS A 786 28.04 -18.96 21.58
CA LYS A 786 29.07 -19.20 20.57
C LYS A 786 28.99 -20.62 20.01
N VAL A 787 29.09 -20.72 18.69
CA VAL A 787 29.20 -21.96 17.91
C VAL A 787 30.58 -22.04 17.28
N VAL A 788 31.26 -23.17 17.47
CA VAL A 788 32.47 -23.54 16.71
C VAL A 788 32.12 -24.69 15.80
N ALA A 789 32.10 -24.49 14.50
CA ALA A 789 31.79 -25.47 13.48
C ALA A 789 33.07 -25.88 12.73
N ARG A 790 33.41 -27.16 12.73
CA ARG A 790 34.53 -27.76 11.99
C ARG A 790 34.10 -29.07 11.34
N GLY A 791 34.02 -29.10 10.01
CA GLY A 791 33.43 -30.21 9.29
C GLY A 791 32.01 -30.48 9.80
N ASP A 792 31.78 -31.67 10.25
CA ASP A 792 30.46 -32.11 10.75
C ASP A 792 30.30 -31.93 12.27
N LYS A 793 31.33 -31.45 12.98
CA LYS A 793 31.32 -31.28 14.44
C LYS A 793 30.95 -29.86 14.81
N PHE A 794 30.05 -29.71 15.77
CA PHE A 794 29.62 -28.44 16.36
C PHE A 794 29.83 -28.46 17.87
N ASP A 795 30.62 -27.50 18.37
CA ASP A 795 30.87 -27.28 19.79
C ASP A 795 30.19 -25.93 20.20
N ILE A 796 29.38 -25.97 21.26
CA ILE A 796 28.56 -24.82 21.71
C ILE A 796 29.13 -24.35 23.06
N PHE A 797 29.33 -23.04 23.17
CA PHE A 797 29.85 -22.37 24.37
C PHE A 797 28.90 -21.23 24.78
N ILE A 798 28.79 -21.02 26.10
CA ILE A 798 28.00 -19.92 26.67
C ILE A 798 28.88 -19.14 27.65
N ASP A 799 28.82 -17.81 27.61
CA ASP A 799 29.53 -16.90 28.51
C ASP A 799 31.04 -17.17 28.63
N GLY A 800 31.69 -17.55 27.51
CA GLY A 800 33.12 -17.84 27.49
C GLY A 800 33.55 -19.13 28.24
N SER A 801 32.64 -20.05 28.46
CA SER A 801 32.92 -21.34 29.11
C SER A 801 34.16 -22.00 28.49
N ALA A 802 35.05 -22.56 29.36
CA ALA A 802 36.32 -23.17 28.90
C ALA A 802 36.10 -24.49 28.15
N LYS A 803 35.00 -25.16 28.38
CA LYS A 803 34.58 -26.37 27.67
C LYS A 803 33.25 -26.18 27.00
N PRO A 804 32.96 -26.85 25.88
CA PRO A 804 31.65 -26.78 25.28
C PRO A 804 30.58 -27.31 26.26
N VAL A 805 29.47 -26.55 26.37
CA VAL A 805 28.30 -26.96 27.14
C VAL A 805 27.52 -28.07 26.41
N LEU A 806 27.72 -28.16 25.10
CA LEU A 806 27.08 -29.12 24.21
C LEU A 806 27.99 -29.37 23.00
N SER A 807 28.12 -30.63 22.59
CA SER A 807 28.82 -31.03 21.36
C SER A 807 27.96 -32.00 20.58
N VAL A 808 27.92 -31.90 19.25
CA VAL A 808 27.17 -32.77 18.35
C VAL A 808 27.88 -32.94 17.03
N THR A 809 27.61 -34.00 16.31
CA THR A 809 28.10 -34.29 14.96
C THR A 809 26.90 -34.49 14.03
N ASP A 810 26.81 -33.70 12.95
CA ASP A 810 25.84 -33.88 11.88
C ASP A 810 26.36 -33.21 10.59
N GLY A 811 26.38 -33.95 9.49
CA GLY A 811 26.99 -33.52 8.21
C GLY A 811 25.98 -33.21 7.11
N GLN A 812 24.69 -33.02 7.43
CA GLN A 812 23.67 -32.81 6.41
C GLN A 812 23.87 -31.49 5.62
N TYR A 813 24.22 -30.40 6.29
CA TYR A 813 24.44 -29.10 5.68
C TYR A 813 25.89 -28.67 5.87
N GLN A 814 26.61 -28.42 4.78
CA GLN A 814 28.04 -28.19 4.77
C GLN A 814 28.45 -26.73 4.82
N SER A 815 27.64 -25.84 4.23
CA SER A 815 27.83 -24.38 4.25
C SER A 815 26.51 -23.65 4.09
N GLY A 816 26.51 -22.34 4.29
CA GLY A 816 25.35 -21.48 4.10
C GLY A 816 25.42 -20.20 4.91
N SER A 817 24.31 -19.46 4.90
CA SER A 817 24.17 -18.17 5.56
C SER A 817 24.08 -18.32 7.09
N ILE A 818 24.32 -17.19 7.78
CA ILE A 818 24.07 -17.06 9.22
C ILE A 818 22.78 -16.28 9.47
N GLY A 819 22.23 -16.37 10.68
CA GLY A 819 21.06 -15.60 11.07
C GLY A 819 20.76 -15.71 12.56
N LEU A 820 19.74 -14.98 12.95
CA LEU A 820 19.17 -14.97 14.30
C LEU A 820 17.75 -15.53 14.22
N ARG A 821 17.29 -16.20 15.28
CA ARG A 821 15.94 -16.74 15.34
C ARG A 821 15.36 -16.59 16.74
N ALA A 822 14.08 -16.25 16.79
CA ALA A 822 13.26 -16.31 18.00
C ALA A 822 12.01 -17.13 17.71
N TYR A 823 11.64 -17.98 18.66
CA TYR A 823 10.45 -18.82 18.57
C TYR A 823 9.63 -18.71 19.85
N LYS A 824 8.41 -18.24 19.72
CA LYS A 824 7.50 -17.95 20.85
C LYS A 824 8.09 -17.00 21.90
N ALA A 825 9.13 -16.27 21.57
CA ALA A 825 9.82 -15.34 22.47
C ALA A 825 9.98 -13.97 21.84
N LEU A 826 9.94 -12.93 22.65
CA LEU A 826 10.59 -11.67 22.35
C LEU A 826 12.04 -11.80 22.80
N ALA A 827 12.96 -11.45 21.92
CA ALA A 827 14.39 -11.58 22.19
C ALA A 827 15.14 -10.40 21.58
N SER A 828 16.25 -10.01 22.23
CA SER A 828 17.18 -9.02 21.76
C SER A 828 18.51 -9.66 21.42
N PHE A 829 19.18 -9.12 20.41
CA PHE A 829 20.46 -9.61 19.93
C PHE A 829 21.42 -8.45 19.67
N ASP A 830 22.70 -8.72 19.90
CA ASP A 830 23.79 -7.78 19.65
C ASP A 830 25.10 -8.52 19.37
N SER A 831 26.16 -7.76 19.03
CA SER A 831 27.56 -8.20 18.98
C SER A 831 27.78 -9.45 18.12
N VAL A 832 27.10 -9.52 16.96
CA VAL A 832 27.26 -10.63 16.01
C VAL A 832 28.67 -10.64 15.43
N LYS A 833 29.36 -11.77 15.57
CA LYS A 833 30.70 -11.95 15.04
C LYS A 833 30.90 -13.35 14.49
N ILE A 834 31.35 -13.44 13.24
CA ILE A 834 31.75 -14.71 12.64
C ILE A 834 33.09 -14.59 11.96
N ASN A 835 33.94 -15.62 12.14
CA ASN A 835 35.24 -15.74 11.47
C ASN A 835 35.37 -17.17 10.96
N ALA A 836 35.67 -17.32 9.66
CA ALA A 836 36.05 -18.58 9.08
C ALA A 836 37.48 -19.00 9.52
N PHE A 837 37.70 -20.33 9.51
CA PHE A 837 39.02 -20.90 9.78
C PHE A 837 39.86 -20.98 8.52
#